data_737e218e0fad91083c87cdf97096ee60
#
_entry.id   737e218e0fad91083c87cdf97096ee60
#
_cell.length_a   1.000
_cell.length_b   1.000
_cell.length_c   1.000
_cell.angle_alpha   90.00
_cell.angle_beta   90.00
_cell.angle_gamma   90.00
#
_symmetry.space_group_name_H-M   'P 1'
#
loop_
_entity.id
_entity.type
_entity.pdbx_description
1 polymer ?
#
loop_
_entity_poly.entity_id
_entity_poly.type
_entity_poly.pdbx_seq_one_letter_code
_entity_poly.pdbx_strand_id
1 'polypeptide(L)'
;MSEPDYDAFLSCGRALDGPLAAVLRRGVQRFAKPWYRLRAARVFLDGTGDWSSIEPALSRSRRLVLLASPEAAASERVGRELAWWLEHRSARQILVVLTSGEYARSVPPAVRRALGEDPRWVDLRAAGPVDDSNPRLRQAVASIASAVRGVPEDDLVGEHARQHRQTVRLARGALVLLTVALLVAGLVVVGQRGSAEAQARAATARGLASAAMANLRTDLALSQVLAAQAYRVEPNAQTRAALFSSLTAGPQLDRYVPVGGEVSALASSADGKVAVAGTEDGRVVRVDLASGRRAEQRVGTRPVTAVATSANGGVVAAFGAGSALRWEVSSGATQQFGTPDLKDGLVAVSPSGRFTVVYSTVRENADADGRTRGHRIVHDGQTGRRAERDDTGYPVYLLRLPSEDVLLEVSFFDWVRRAPSTLDVTATAAGNAVPAGGFAVGLSGNGDYFGYSAKGTSRVWHTTQPAYGFDTQDFLLPDGRADPAAVAIAGDGTRMAVADTGSIHVYDTTGPAAGERLQLEGNSETSFVEFLGGDDRLVSSTRDRLVLWDLTRNTRLGSALPTRVPLSCRACPPPLISSSHGKFAVAAGSGVAVGTSAESVSPPSGFGPVVWNSAGDKVFVVTSPEGIGEIWDVRDGLRKSVRWQGDVIGERVSAMGVAPDEQRLVTVNELGDVQVFEGTSLASARTVPLGRQGSLSAAVSADASRAAVATEDSVVLVDTVGGTRRELPGAASAVAFTSDSLVVQRARSVEVWDAAGTSLRRTVPRDPAYLPGIAVNPGTTLVTQLRRDYVLVVTDLVSGELVGQVPVVGERDRFGRAGMAFADDRTVVTAVSDLPLFRWDLAEDDWVRTACASAGRALTSAEWRRFVGTEPPADLTCG
;
A
#
# COMPACT_ATOMS: atom_id res chain seq x y z
N MET A 1 40.20 43.34 71.35
CA MET A 1 38.72 43.37 71.57
C MET A 1 38.12 42.42 70.59
N SER A 2 37.53 41.28 71.07
CA SER A 2 36.84 40.32 70.25
C SER A 2 35.60 40.94 69.60
N GLU A 3 35.33 40.68 68.41
CA GLU A 3 34.12 41.12 67.63
C GLU A 3 32.88 40.86 68.47
N PRO A 4 31.90 41.82 68.58
CA PRO A 4 30.74 41.64 69.41
C PRO A 4 29.85 40.59 68.88
N ASP A 5 29.44 39.64 69.72
CA ASP A 5 28.56 38.52 69.28
C ASP A 5 27.13 38.99 69.08
N TYR A 6 26.75 40.14 69.72
CA TYR A 6 25.37 40.71 69.53
C TYR A 6 25.43 42.15 69.06
N ASP A 7 24.61 42.56 68.14
CA ASP A 7 24.44 43.91 67.73
C ASP A 7 23.75 44.79 68.80
N ALA A 8 22.86 44.21 69.61
CA ALA A 8 22.20 44.83 70.72
C ALA A 8 21.80 43.87 71.80
N PHE A 9 21.86 44.38 73.03
CA PHE A 9 21.20 43.77 74.23
C PHE A 9 19.91 44.51 74.50
N LEU A 10 18.78 43.78 74.64
CA LEU A 10 17.45 44.35 74.91
C LEU A 10 17.14 44.15 76.39
N SER A 11 17.18 45.33 77.17
CA SER A 11 16.80 45.35 78.54
C SER A 11 15.38 45.82 78.76
N CYS A 12 14.57 45.20 79.60
CA CYS A 12 13.13 45.52 79.77
C CYS A 12 12.58 45.03 81.12
N GLY A 13 11.51 45.71 81.63
CA GLY A 13 10.64 45.18 82.67
C GLY A 13 9.88 43.94 82.15
N ARG A 14 9.91 42.79 82.86
CA ARG A 14 9.37 41.53 82.33
C ARG A 14 7.86 41.48 82.26
N ALA A 15 7.17 42.02 83.26
CA ALA A 15 5.69 41.86 83.35
C ALA A 15 5.00 42.67 82.29
N LEU A 16 5.33 43.93 82.08
CA LEU A 16 4.66 44.82 81.13
C LEU A 16 5.36 44.81 79.72
N ASP A 17 6.71 44.85 79.68
CA ASP A 17 7.39 45.04 78.41
C ASP A 17 7.84 43.73 77.75
N GLY A 18 7.73 42.54 78.42
CA GLY A 18 8.21 41.24 77.91
C GLY A 18 7.59 40.81 76.55
N PRO A 19 6.28 40.87 76.37
CA PRO A 19 5.65 40.56 75.07
C PRO A 19 6.15 41.51 73.98
N LEU A 20 6.21 42.80 74.22
CA LEU A 20 6.67 43.84 73.30
C LEU A 20 8.17 43.65 72.96
N ALA A 21 9.02 43.31 73.93
CA ALA A 21 10.43 43.03 73.76
C ALA A 21 10.68 41.85 72.82
N ALA A 22 9.82 40.81 72.90
CA ALA A 22 9.91 39.67 72.00
C ALA A 22 9.49 40.00 70.51
N VAL A 23 8.52 40.85 70.32
CA VAL A 23 8.08 41.34 69.05
C VAL A 23 9.14 42.28 68.41
N LEU A 24 9.65 43.25 69.21
CA LEU A 24 10.70 44.15 68.75
C LEU A 24 12.01 43.41 68.38
N ARG A 25 12.38 42.43 69.19
CA ARG A 25 13.51 41.55 68.84
C ARG A 25 13.31 40.86 67.46
N ARG A 26 12.16 40.23 67.25
CA ARG A 26 11.84 39.57 65.97
C ARG A 26 11.80 40.57 64.81
N GLY A 27 11.19 41.75 65.07
CA GLY A 27 11.11 42.80 64.07
C GLY A 27 12.51 43.29 63.62
N VAL A 28 13.33 43.66 64.58
CA VAL A 28 14.72 44.16 64.29
C VAL A 28 15.58 43.10 63.64
N GLN A 29 15.42 41.81 64.05
CA GLN A 29 16.16 40.71 63.42
C GLN A 29 15.71 40.41 61.99
N ARG A 30 14.47 40.74 61.59
CA ARG A 30 13.90 40.50 60.25
C ARG A 30 13.92 41.71 59.35
N PHE A 31 13.99 42.93 59.86
CA PHE A 31 13.90 44.17 59.13
C PHE A 31 15.06 44.34 58.13
N ALA A 32 14.76 44.53 56.87
CA ALA A 32 15.74 44.62 55.79
C ALA A 32 16.76 43.46 55.74
N LYS A 33 16.27 42.21 55.96
CA LYS A 33 17.06 40.99 55.99
C LYS A 33 17.45 40.56 54.60
N PRO A 34 18.76 40.48 54.21
CA PRO A 34 19.15 39.92 52.92
C PRO A 34 18.75 38.44 52.81
N TRP A 35 18.35 38.01 51.55
CA TRP A 35 17.89 36.64 51.29
C TRP A 35 18.90 35.55 51.64
N TYR A 36 20.18 35.83 51.62
CA TYR A 36 21.28 34.92 51.90
C TYR A 36 21.70 34.90 53.38
N ARG A 37 21.06 35.71 54.30
CA ARG A 37 21.33 35.71 55.72
C ARG A 37 20.13 35.23 56.53
N LEU A 38 20.37 34.52 57.64
CA LEU A 38 19.29 34.04 58.49
C LEU A 38 18.65 35.18 59.32
N ARG A 39 19.42 36.22 59.71
CA ARG A 39 18.96 37.38 60.50
C ARG A 39 19.63 38.65 60.01
N ALA A 40 18.93 39.78 60.10
CA ALA A 40 19.48 41.10 59.77
C ALA A 40 20.37 41.68 60.86
N ALA A 41 20.06 41.40 62.11
CA ALA A 41 20.82 41.76 63.28
C ALA A 41 20.72 40.67 64.34
N ARG A 42 21.72 40.60 65.27
CA ARG A 42 21.68 39.66 66.40
C ARG A 42 21.31 40.43 67.64
N VAL A 43 20.13 40.26 68.17
CA VAL A 43 19.58 40.96 69.33
C VAL A 43 19.45 39.94 70.47
N PHE A 44 20.14 40.14 71.58
CA PHE A 44 19.98 39.36 72.77
C PHE A 44 18.79 39.88 73.59
N LEU A 45 17.97 39.00 74.10
CA LEU A 45 16.90 39.24 75.07
C LEU A 45 16.95 38.16 76.09
N ASP A 46 17.19 38.54 77.36
CA ASP A 46 17.24 37.56 78.41
C ASP A 46 15.93 36.85 78.70
N GLY A 47 15.96 35.53 78.71
CA GLY A 47 14.83 34.63 79.00
C GLY A 47 14.87 34.06 80.45
N THR A 48 16.01 33.92 81.04
CA THR A 48 16.16 33.18 82.29
C THR A 48 16.28 34.04 83.51
N GLY A 49 16.85 35.24 83.45
CA GLY A 49 17.12 36.18 84.55
C GLY A 49 18.34 35.87 85.37
N ASP A 50 19.14 34.94 84.97
CA ASP A 50 20.37 34.56 85.65
C ASP A 50 21.52 35.46 85.19
N TRP A 51 22.19 36.10 86.20
CA TRP A 51 23.29 37.04 85.94
C TRP A 51 24.46 36.38 85.17
N SER A 52 24.71 35.10 85.41
CA SER A 52 25.75 34.34 84.69
C SER A 52 25.59 34.34 83.17
N SER A 53 24.34 34.45 82.66
CA SER A 53 24.04 34.56 81.22
C SER A 53 23.96 36.01 80.71
N ILE A 54 23.57 36.93 81.60
CA ILE A 54 23.36 38.35 81.28
C ILE A 54 24.70 39.11 81.12
N GLU A 55 25.66 38.96 82.05
CA GLU A 55 26.95 39.64 82.02
C GLU A 55 27.79 39.33 80.76
N PRO A 56 27.93 38.06 80.35
CA PRO A 56 28.62 37.75 79.05
C PRO A 56 27.90 38.37 77.89
N ALA A 57 26.52 38.39 77.85
CA ALA A 57 25.79 39.00 76.79
C ALA A 57 25.96 40.50 76.73
N LEU A 58 25.93 41.22 77.88
CA LEU A 58 26.22 42.65 77.97
C LEU A 58 27.63 42.99 77.46
N SER A 59 28.62 42.21 77.86
CA SER A 59 30.01 42.42 77.50
C SER A 59 30.23 42.24 75.95
N ARG A 60 29.47 41.38 75.33
CA ARG A 60 29.52 41.05 73.89
C ARG A 60 28.53 41.78 73.01
N SER A 61 27.70 42.67 73.51
CA SER A 61 26.80 43.50 72.86
C SER A 61 27.40 44.89 72.47
N ARG A 62 27.09 45.39 71.26
CA ARG A 62 27.49 46.68 70.72
C ARG A 62 26.69 47.84 71.30
N ARG A 63 25.40 47.60 71.52
CA ARG A 63 24.44 48.59 72.02
C ARG A 63 23.56 47.98 73.09
N LEU A 64 23.04 48.80 73.94
CA LEU A 64 21.99 48.48 74.90
C LEU A 64 20.72 49.18 74.49
N VAL A 65 19.64 48.47 74.26
CA VAL A 65 18.29 49.00 73.98
C VAL A 65 17.45 48.84 75.28
N LEU A 66 17.19 49.96 75.93
CA LEU A 66 16.38 49.99 77.16
C LEU A 66 14.90 50.21 76.83
N LEU A 67 14.07 49.28 77.11
CA LEU A 67 12.61 49.51 77.08
C LEU A 67 12.24 50.14 78.37
N ALA A 68 12.00 51.47 78.27
CA ALA A 68 11.84 52.33 79.47
C ALA A 68 10.34 52.39 79.85
N SER A 69 10.01 51.88 81.02
CA SER A 69 8.71 51.91 81.67
C SER A 69 8.89 52.18 83.18
N PRO A 70 7.88 52.62 83.89
CA PRO A 70 7.97 52.76 85.35
C PRO A 70 8.33 51.42 86.01
N GLU A 71 7.95 50.27 85.49
CA GLU A 71 8.35 48.97 85.94
C GLU A 71 9.85 48.71 85.70
N ALA A 72 10.33 48.95 84.49
CA ALA A 72 11.71 48.83 84.14
C ALA A 72 12.62 49.73 85.05
N ALA A 73 12.17 50.99 85.37
CA ALA A 73 12.86 51.85 86.23
C ALA A 73 12.94 51.39 87.70
N ALA A 74 11.95 50.64 88.14
CA ALA A 74 11.92 50.10 89.56
C ALA A 74 12.54 48.67 89.62
N SER A 75 12.90 48.11 88.49
CA SER A 75 13.45 46.74 88.43
C SER A 75 14.93 46.69 88.89
N GLU A 76 15.25 46.03 89.98
CA GLU A 76 16.64 45.82 90.46
C GLU A 76 17.50 45.16 89.37
N ARG A 77 16.95 44.25 88.58
CA ARG A 77 17.63 43.56 87.48
C ARG A 77 18.10 44.57 86.40
N VAL A 78 17.07 45.32 85.86
CA VAL A 78 17.39 46.39 84.89
C VAL A 78 18.43 47.39 85.49
N GLY A 79 18.27 47.72 86.77
CA GLY A 79 19.25 48.61 87.45
C GLY A 79 20.64 48.02 87.47
N ARG A 80 20.80 46.73 87.70
CA ARG A 80 22.14 46.03 87.64
C ARG A 80 22.70 45.98 86.20
N GLU A 81 21.82 45.67 85.18
CA GLU A 81 22.25 45.67 83.76
C GLU A 81 22.79 47.05 83.33
N LEU A 82 22.07 48.11 83.72
CA LEU A 82 22.43 49.44 83.36
C LEU A 82 23.66 49.96 84.19
N ALA A 83 23.75 49.60 85.46
CA ALA A 83 24.95 49.92 86.29
C ALA A 83 26.16 49.25 85.65
N TRP A 84 26.07 47.92 85.28
CA TRP A 84 27.20 47.24 84.63
C TRP A 84 27.60 47.95 83.35
N TRP A 85 26.54 48.30 82.47
CA TRP A 85 26.76 48.94 81.19
C TRP A 85 27.49 50.32 81.37
N LEU A 86 27.01 51.14 82.27
CA LEU A 86 27.58 52.50 82.58
C LEU A 86 29.01 52.49 83.14
N GLU A 87 29.37 51.39 83.83
CA GLU A 87 30.69 51.21 84.37
C GLU A 87 31.73 50.73 83.31
N HIS A 88 31.28 49.87 82.36
CA HIS A 88 32.16 49.22 81.40
C HIS A 88 32.02 49.73 79.97
N ARG A 89 30.88 50.45 79.63
CA ARG A 89 30.56 50.97 78.33
C ARG A 89 30.16 52.44 78.33
N SER A 90 30.12 53.03 77.12
CA SER A 90 29.66 54.40 76.93
C SER A 90 28.12 54.52 77.01
N ALA A 91 27.64 55.57 77.76
CA ALA A 91 26.25 55.93 77.81
C ALA A 91 25.61 56.22 76.43
N ARG A 92 26.43 56.70 75.46
CA ARG A 92 26.04 57.01 74.11
C ARG A 92 25.64 55.76 73.31
N GLN A 93 25.92 54.58 73.83
CA GLN A 93 25.54 53.29 73.19
C GLN A 93 24.25 52.78 73.80
N ILE A 94 23.60 53.50 74.71
CA ILE A 94 22.28 53.19 75.23
C ILE A 94 21.20 53.84 74.27
N LEU A 95 20.35 53.11 73.78
CA LEU A 95 19.11 53.51 73.01
C LEU A 95 17.91 53.36 73.96
N VAL A 96 17.30 54.48 74.31
CA VAL A 96 16.09 54.48 75.13
C VAL A 96 14.82 54.34 74.22
N VAL A 97 14.01 53.38 74.50
CA VAL A 97 12.66 53.18 73.85
C VAL A 97 11.61 53.32 74.93
N LEU A 98 10.83 54.39 74.91
CA LEU A 98 9.88 54.67 75.96
C LEU A 98 8.54 53.92 75.60
N THR A 99 8.21 52.92 76.41
CA THR A 99 7.04 52.02 76.22
C THR A 99 5.84 52.46 77.00
N SER A 100 6.06 53.09 78.21
CA SER A 100 4.99 53.61 79.02
C SER A 100 5.49 54.67 80.05
N GLY A 101 4.56 55.50 80.58
CA GLY A 101 4.87 56.54 81.52
C GLY A 101 5.59 57.75 80.99
N GLU A 102 5.98 58.65 81.90
CA GLU A 102 6.80 59.86 81.55
C GLU A 102 8.30 59.54 81.58
N TYR A 103 9.09 60.13 80.67
CA TYR A 103 10.53 59.90 80.56
C TYR A 103 11.25 59.97 81.93
N ALA A 104 10.88 61.03 82.76
CA ALA A 104 11.44 61.24 84.07
C ALA A 104 11.18 60.12 85.08
N ARG A 105 10.08 59.37 84.96
CA ARG A 105 9.66 58.30 85.85
C ARG A 105 10.02 56.92 85.29
N SER A 106 10.19 56.79 83.95
CA SER A 106 10.41 55.49 83.31
C SER A 106 11.86 55.21 83.03
N VAL A 107 12.74 56.16 83.02
CA VAL A 107 14.17 55.98 82.82
C VAL A 107 14.90 56.06 84.19
N PRO A 108 15.68 55.06 84.57
CA PRO A 108 16.43 55.10 85.85
C PRO A 108 17.30 56.30 85.96
N PRO A 109 17.43 56.88 87.25
CA PRO A 109 18.08 58.15 87.44
C PRO A 109 19.60 58.12 87.03
N ALA A 110 20.27 56.97 87.13
CA ALA A 110 21.64 56.79 86.73
C ALA A 110 21.83 56.99 85.19
N VAL A 111 20.91 56.44 84.36
CA VAL A 111 20.97 56.62 82.94
C VAL A 111 20.62 58.02 82.50
N ARG A 112 19.67 58.68 83.17
CA ARG A 112 19.28 60.06 82.84
C ARG A 112 20.49 61.03 83.07
N ARG A 113 21.19 60.84 84.21
CA ARG A 113 22.37 61.62 84.50
C ARG A 113 23.55 61.39 83.52
N ALA A 114 23.67 60.19 83.02
CA ALA A 114 24.74 59.80 82.08
C ALA A 114 24.44 60.24 80.63
N LEU A 115 23.16 60.39 80.23
CA LEU A 115 22.73 60.79 78.90
C LEU A 115 22.65 62.31 78.70
N GLY A 116 22.56 63.11 79.79
CA GLY A 116 22.56 64.61 79.77
C GLY A 116 21.14 65.19 79.45
N GLU A 117 21.10 66.49 79.04
CA GLU A 117 19.83 67.23 78.87
C GLU A 117 19.06 67.00 77.58
N ASP A 118 19.65 66.37 76.54
CA ASP A 118 18.87 66.12 75.26
C ASP A 118 19.13 64.70 74.79
N PRO A 119 18.57 63.71 75.44
CA PRO A 119 18.59 62.29 75.00
C PRO A 119 17.62 62.00 73.90
N ARG A 120 18.12 61.39 72.83
CA ARG A 120 17.23 60.88 71.80
C ARG A 120 16.60 59.58 72.27
N TRP A 121 15.26 59.43 72.17
CA TRP A 121 14.52 58.21 72.47
C TRP A 121 13.54 57.89 71.38
N VAL A 122 13.12 56.60 71.26
CA VAL A 122 12.01 56.10 70.40
C VAL A 122 10.79 56.04 71.26
N ASP A 123 9.70 56.77 70.87
CA ASP A 123 8.45 56.80 71.64
C ASP A 123 7.49 55.71 71.16
N LEU A 124 7.21 54.74 72.00
CA LEU A 124 6.26 53.66 71.75
C LEU A 124 4.97 53.69 72.63
N ARG A 125 4.76 54.75 73.41
CA ARG A 125 3.65 54.85 74.39
C ARG A 125 2.26 54.79 73.72
N ALA A 126 2.15 55.28 72.51
CA ALA A 126 0.95 55.33 71.75
C ALA A 126 0.90 54.31 70.59
N ALA A 127 1.67 53.19 70.69
CA ALA A 127 1.79 52.27 69.61
C ALA A 127 0.53 51.38 69.37
N GLY A 128 -0.42 51.34 70.32
CA GLY A 128 -1.62 50.50 70.22
C GLY A 128 -1.32 48.99 70.32
N PRO A 129 -2.10 48.11 69.68
CA PRO A 129 -1.91 46.66 69.77
C PRO A 129 -0.54 46.25 69.26
N VAL A 130 0.08 45.26 69.94
CA VAL A 130 1.40 44.70 69.60
C VAL A 130 1.23 43.73 68.48
N ASP A 131 1.03 44.25 67.25
CA ASP A 131 0.87 43.46 66.01
C ASP A 131 1.82 43.92 64.93
N ASP A 132 2.37 42.98 64.16
CA ASP A 132 3.32 43.23 63.05
C ASP A 132 2.74 44.09 61.93
N SER A 133 1.42 44.24 61.85
CA SER A 133 0.72 45.15 60.92
C SER A 133 0.74 46.63 61.32
N ASN A 134 1.02 46.91 62.57
CA ASN A 134 0.94 48.30 63.15
C ASN A 134 2.03 49.21 62.55
N PRO A 135 1.65 50.33 61.88
CA PRO A 135 2.62 51.24 61.24
C PRO A 135 3.59 51.88 62.20
N ARG A 136 3.15 52.22 63.42
CA ARG A 136 4.03 52.82 64.44
C ARG A 136 5.05 51.86 65.03
N LEU A 137 4.63 50.61 65.23
CA LEU A 137 5.54 49.57 65.60
C LEU A 137 6.55 49.24 64.54
N ARG A 138 6.17 49.24 63.28
CA ARG A 138 7.11 49.08 62.14
C ARG A 138 8.09 50.25 62.04
N GLN A 139 7.65 51.50 62.29
CA GLN A 139 8.53 52.64 62.28
C GLN A 139 9.49 52.58 63.46
N ALA A 140 9.06 52.22 64.66
CA ALA A 140 9.95 52.04 65.80
C ALA A 140 10.95 50.90 65.56
N VAL A 141 10.55 49.80 64.96
CA VAL A 141 11.47 48.72 64.50
C VAL A 141 12.51 49.23 63.51
N ALA A 142 12.14 50.10 62.57
CA ALA A 142 13.03 50.68 61.58
C ALA A 142 14.05 51.59 62.31
N SER A 143 13.57 52.47 63.20
CA SER A 143 14.43 53.39 63.98
C SER A 143 15.37 52.63 64.91
N ILE A 144 14.89 51.58 65.60
CA ILE A 144 15.77 50.73 66.44
C ILE A 144 16.77 49.97 65.59
N ALA A 145 16.31 49.40 64.40
CA ALA A 145 17.25 48.68 63.50
C ALA A 145 18.27 49.59 62.89
N SER A 146 17.93 50.84 62.58
CA SER A 146 18.84 51.90 62.11
C SER A 146 19.87 52.15 63.19
N ALA A 147 19.41 52.40 64.39
CA ALA A 147 20.33 52.68 65.54
C ALA A 147 21.23 51.47 65.81
N VAL A 148 20.74 50.27 65.81
CA VAL A 148 21.52 49.04 66.10
C VAL A 148 22.51 48.73 64.96
N ARG A 149 22.12 48.90 63.75
CA ARG A 149 22.99 48.58 62.54
C ARG A 149 23.91 49.78 62.19
N GLY A 150 23.63 50.96 62.66
CA GLY A 150 24.38 52.14 62.29
C GLY A 150 24.21 52.65 60.89
N VAL A 151 23.02 52.36 60.29
CA VAL A 151 22.67 52.70 58.90
C VAL A 151 21.48 53.66 58.95
N PRO A 152 21.38 54.70 58.06
CA PRO A 152 20.27 55.64 58.05
C PRO A 152 18.94 54.93 57.86
N GLU A 153 17.88 55.37 58.51
CA GLU A 153 16.56 54.74 58.45
C GLU A 153 16.00 54.65 57.04
N ASP A 154 16.12 55.68 56.22
CA ASP A 154 15.71 55.77 54.84
C ASP A 154 16.33 54.68 53.94
N ASP A 155 17.63 54.41 54.16
CA ASP A 155 18.34 53.38 53.40
C ASP A 155 17.83 51.97 53.74
N LEU A 156 17.53 51.72 55.00
CA LEU A 156 17.01 50.42 55.47
C LEU A 156 15.56 50.20 54.97
N VAL A 157 14.71 51.21 54.93
CA VAL A 157 13.35 51.09 54.38
C VAL A 157 13.40 50.83 52.89
N GLY A 158 14.26 51.55 52.15
CA GLY A 158 14.47 51.36 50.70
C GLY A 158 15.02 49.98 50.35
N GLU A 159 15.95 49.43 51.15
CA GLU A 159 16.49 48.08 50.97
C GLU A 159 15.44 47.00 51.19
N HIS A 160 14.57 47.14 52.19
CA HIS A 160 13.48 46.22 52.47
C HIS A 160 12.52 46.10 51.26
N ALA A 161 12.14 47.24 50.67
CA ALA A 161 11.24 47.28 49.50
C ALA A 161 11.85 46.70 48.21
N ARG A 162 13.16 46.92 47.98
CA ARG A 162 13.90 46.39 46.82
C ARG A 162 14.03 44.88 46.91
N GLN A 163 14.38 44.35 48.05
CA GLN A 163 14.52 42.88 48.22
C GLN A 163 13.20 42.13 48.03
N HIS A 164 12.11 42.67 48.53
CA HIS A 164 10.81 42.05 48.33
C HIS A 164 10.40 42.00 46.85
N ARG A 165 10.64 43.07 46.09
CA ARG A 165 10.38 43.13 44.64
C ARG A 165 11.24 42.14 43.84
N GLN A 166 12.50 41.97 44.22
CA GLN A 166 13.42 41.02 43.58
C GLN A 166 12.99 39.59 43.79
N THR A 167 12.58 39.21 44.98
CA THR A 167 12.14 37.86 45.32
C THR A 167 10.86 37.49 44.52
N VAL A 168 9.90 38.42 44.39
CA VAL A 168 8.67 38.19 43.61
C VAL A 168 8.97 38.08 42.11
N ARG A 169 9.90 38.87 41.57
CA ARG A 169 10.31 38.77 40.15
C ARG A 169 10.98 37.45 39.84
N LEU A 170 11.88 36.99 40.69
CA LEU A 170 12.54 35.70 40.51
C LEU A 170 11.58 34.52 40.60
N ALA A 171 10.63 34.57 41.53
CA ALA A 171 9.58 33.54 41.65
C ALA A 171 8.68 33.48 40.42
N ARG A 172 8.27 34.65 39.88
CA ARG A 172 7.51 34.72 38.63
C ARG A 172 8.30 34.24 37.42
N GLY A 173 9.58 34.62 37.33
CA GLY A 173 10.45 34.13 36.25
C GLY A 173 10.67 32.63 36.30
N ALA A 174 10.87 32.04 37.46
CA ALA A 174 10.97 30.59 37.62
C ALA A 174 9.68 29.85 37.24
N LEU A 175 8.51 30.41 37.58
CA LEU A 175 7.20 29.82 37.20
C LEU A 175 6.98 29.86 35.68
N VAL A 176 7.32 30.95 35.01
CA VAL A 176 7.24 31.08 33.56
C VAL A 176 8.19 30.09 32.89
N LEU A 177 9.42 29.96 33.32
CA LEU A 177 10.37 29.01 32.81
C LEU A 177 9.88 27.55 32.96
N LEU A 178 9.30 27.22 34.11
CA LEU A 178 8.75 25.89 34.36
C LEU A 178 7.56 25.58 33.44
N THR A 179 6.66 26.54 33.24
CA THR A 179 5.53 26.38 32.32
C THR A 179 5.99 26.23 30.86
N VAL A 180 6.95 27.02 30.43
CA VAL A 180 7.52 26.89 29.08
C VAL A 180 8.20 25.52 28.92
N ALA A 181 8.98 25.08 29.90
CA ALA A 181 9.65 23.77 29.88
C ALA A 181 8.65 22.62 29.80
N LEU A 182 7.52 22.71 30.56
CA LEU A 182 6.45 21.70 30.49
C LEU A 182 5.72 21.71 29.15
N LEU A 183 5.49 22.89 28.57
CA LEU A 183 4.89 22.99 27.23
C LEU A 183 5.82 22.40 26.15
N VAL A 184 7.08 22.72 26.19
CA VAL A 184 8.10 22.15 25.28
C VAL A 184 8.19 20.64 25.46
N ALA A 185 8.26 20.15 26.68
CA ALA A 185 8.27 18.71 26.96
C ALA A 185 6.98 18.01 26.45
N GLY A 186 5.82 18.64 26.63
CA GLY A 186 4.54 18.14 26.07
C GLY A 186 4.56 18.08 24.56
N LEU A 187 5.03 19.12 23.87
CA LEU A 187 5.16 19.13 22.41
C LEU A 187 6.16 18.08 21.89
N VAL A 188 7.27 17.89 22.58
CA VAL A 188 8.25 16.85 22.25
C VAL A 188 7.65 15.46 22.43
N VAL A 189 6.92 15.19 23.49
CA VAL A 189 6.25 13.91 23.74
C VAL A 189 5.18 13.63 22.70
N VAL A 190 4.37 14.63 22.33
CA VAL A 190 3.36 14.48 21.26
C VAL A 190 4.05 14.22 19.92
N GLY A 191 5.12 14.95 19.59
CA GLY A 191 5.89 14.73 18.38
C GLY A 191 6.56 13.35 18.34
N GLN A 192 7.12 12.89 19.45
CA GLN A 192 7.72 11.56 19.56
C GLN A 192 6.68 10.44 19.44
N ARG A 193 5.50 10.60 20.02
CA ARG A 193 4.41 9.62 19.84
C ARG A 193 3.95 9.56 18.40
N GLY A 194 3.73 10.69 17.75
CA GLY A 194 3.34 10.73 16.34
C GLY A 194 4.38 10.09 15.42
N SER A 195 5.68 10.35 15.66
CA SER A 195 6.76 9.73 14.90
C SER A 195 6.90 8.21 15.18
N ALA A 196 6.71 7.77 16.41
CA ALA A 196 6.73 6.35 16.77
C ALA A 196 5.57 5.57 16.12
N GLU A 197 4.35 6.14 16.12
CA GLU A 197 3.20 5.54 15.45
C GLU A 197 3.38 5.49 13.92
N ALA A 198 3.94 6.54 13.32
CA ALA A 198 4.26 6.53 11.90
C ALA A 198 5.32 5.48 11.56
N GLN A 199 6.38 5.37 12.35
CA GLN A 199 7.41 4.34 12.18
C GLN A 199 6.85 2.93 12.36
N ALA A 200 5.95 2.72 13.32
CA ALA A 200 5.29 1.43 13.55
C ALA A 200 4.39 1.05 12.36
N ARG A 201 3.62 2.00 11.81
CA ARG A 201 2.82 1.79 10.59
C ARG A 201 3.70 1.44 9.39
N ALA A 202 4.78 2.21 9.18
CA ALA A 202 5.73 1.95 8.11
C ALA A 202 6.41 0.57 8.25
N ALA A 203 6.77 0.16 9.46
CA ALA A 203 7.33 -1.16 9.73
C ALA A 203 6.33 -2.28 9.45
N THR A 204 5.07 -2.13 9.88
CA THR A 204 3.98 -3.06 9.60
C THR A 204 3.74 -3.20 8.10
N ALA A 205 3.62 -2.07 7.39
CA ALA A 205 3.41 -2.07 5.95
C ALA A 205 4.54 -2.76 5.18
N ARG A 206 5.81 -2.49 5.57
CA ARG A 206 6.98 -3.16 4.99
C ARG A 206 7.00 -4.66 5.30
N GLY A 207 6.67 -5.05 6.52
CA GLY A 207 6.57 -6.46 6.92
C GLY A 207 5.54 -7.22 6.09
N LEU A 208 4.34 -6.65 5.93
CA LEU A 208 3.27 -7.22 5.10
C LEU A 208 3.67 -7.28 3.61
N ALA A 209 4.29 -6.22 3.07
CA ALA A 209 4.77 -6.21 1.69
C ALA A 209 5.84 -7.27 1.43
N SER A 210 6.79 -7.43 2.35
CA SER A 210 7.82 -8.47 2.26
C SER A 210 7.21 -9.87 2.36
N ALA A 211 6.24 -10.07 3.24
CA ALA A 211 5.50 -11.34 3.35
C ALA A 211 4.70 -11.63 2.07
N ALA A 212 4.09 -10.61 1.46
CA ALA A 212 3.40 -10.75 0.17
C ALA A 212 4.36 -11.25 -0.91
N MET A 213 5.53 -10.63 -1.04
CA MET A 213 6.54 -11.03 -2.02
C MET A 213 7.07 -12.44 -1.78
N ALA A 214 7.25 -12.85 -0.53
CA ALA A 214 7.68 -14.19 -0.16
C ALA A 214 6.66 -15.28 -0.54
N ASN A 215 5.36 -14.94 -0.52
CA ASN A 215 4.28 -15.87 -0.86
C ASN A 215 3.84 -15.81 -2.32
N LEU A 216 4.48 -14.99 -3.17
CA LEU A 216 4.08 -14.73 -4.55
C LEU A 216 3.96 -16.00 -5.40
N ARG A 217 4.85 -16.99 -5.18
CA ARG A 217 4.88 -18.25 -5.92
C ARG A 217 4.23 -19.42 -5.18
N THR A 218 4.07 -19.35 -3.86
CA THR A 218 3.58 -20.44 -3.04
C THR A 218 2.10 -20.33 -2.69
N ASP A 219 1.61 -19.12 -2.44
CA ASP A 219 0.18 -18.82 -2.20
C ASP A 219 -0.13 -17.41 -2.71
N LEU A 220 -0.50 -17.33 -3.97
CA LEU A 220 -0.80 -16.06 -4.62
C LEU A 220 -2.01 -15.36 -3.99
N ALA A 221 -3.01 -16.10 -3.51
CA ALA A 221 -4.15 -15.51 -2.81
C ALA A 221 -3.73 -14.84 -1.49
N LEU A 222 -2.86 -15.49 -0.72
CA LEU A 222 -2.28 -14.89 0.48
C LEU A 222 -1.40 -13.70 0.13
N SER A 223 -0.58 -13.80 -0.90
CA SER A 223 0.23 -12.68 -1.40
C SER A 223 -0.63 -11.45 -1.73
N GLN A 224 -1.74 -11.64 -2.43
CA GLN A 224 -2.66 -10.57 -2.83
C GLN A 224 -3.30 -9.87 -1.63
N VAL A 225 -3.81 -10.62 -0.65
CA VAL A 225 -4.42 -10.00 0.54
C VAL A 225 -3.39 -9.32 1.44
N LEU A 226 -2.19 -9.88 1.57
CA LEU A 226 -1.09 -9.26 2.30
C LEU A 226 -0.64 -7.96 1.65
N ALA A 227 -0.50 -7.95 0.32
CA ALA A 227 -0.12 -6.76 -0.45
C ALA A 227 -1.19 -5.66 -0.38
N ALA A 228 -2.46 -6.03 -0.49
CA ALA A 228 -3.58 -5.10 -0.35
C ALA A 228 -3.62 -4.47 1.06
N GLN A 229 -3.42 -5.27 2.10
CA GLN A 229 -3.36 -4.76 3.47
C GLN A 229 -2.10 -3.92 3.72
N ALA A 230 -0.95 -4.29 3.16
CA ALA A 230 0.27 -3.49 3.25
C ALA A 230 0.05 -2.08 2.69
N TYR A 231 -0.56 -1.99 1.51
CA TYR A 231 -0.87 -0.72 0.86
C TYR A 231 -1.88 0.13 1.66
N ARG A 232 -2.91 -0.50 2.25
CA ARG A 232 -3.89 0.18 3.11
C ARG A 232 -3.31 0.72 4.41
N VAL A 233 -2.36 -0.01 5.02
CA VAL A 233 -1.67 0.43 6.25
C VAL A 233 -0.85 1.68 5.96
N GLU A 234 -0.08 1.67 4.87
CA GLU A 234 0.72 2.83 4.44
C GLU A 234 1.04 2.74 2.95
N PRO A 235 0.42 3.59 2.12
CA PRO A 235 0.78 3.71 0.70
C PRO A 235 2.20 4.26 0.54
N ASN A 236 3.11 3.44 0.04
CA ASN A 236 4.49 3.81 -0.30
C ASN A 236 4.98 2.97 -1.49
N ALA A 237 6.15 3.27 -2.01
CA ALA A 237 6.69 2.59 -3.18
C ALA A 237 6.83 1.07 -2.98
N GLN A 238 7.26 0.62 -1.81
CA GLN A 238 7.43 -0.81 -1.52
C GLN A 238 6.09 -1.55 -1.45
N THR A 239 5.07 -0.98 -0.78
CA THR A 239 3.72 -1.58 -0.71
C THR A 239 3.03 -1.56 -2.07
N ARG A 240 3.24 -0.51 -2.86
CA ARG A 240 2.81 -0.39 -4.25
C ARG A 240 3.44 -1.47 -5.13
N ALA A 241 4.75 -1.65 -5.05
CA ALA A 241 5.46 -2.67 -5.80
C ALA A 241 5.01 -4.09 -5.44
N ALA A 242 4.77 -4.38 -4.16
CA ALA A 242 4.25 -5.67 -3.72
C ALA A 242 2.84 -5.93 -4.26
N LEU A 243 1.96 -4.92 -4.21
CA LEU A 243 0.60 -5.01 -4.74
C LEU A 243 0.62 -5.23 -6.27
N PHE A 244 1.40 -4.43 -6.99
CA PHE A 244 1.57 -4.58 -8.43
C PHE A 244 2.11 -5.98 -8.80
N SER A 245 3.14 -6.46 -8.11
CA SER A 245 3.73 -7.78 -8.36
C SER A 245 2.74 -8.90 -8.10
N SER A 246 1.91 -8.79 -7.06
CA SER A 246 0.88 -9.79 -6.75
C SER A 246 -0.23 -9.85 -7.79
N LEU A 247 -0.50 -8.74 -8.50
CA LEU A 247 -1.47 -8.67 -9.58
C LEU A 247 -0.92 -9.13 -10.93
N THR A 248 0.38 -8.97 -11.15
CA THR A 248 1.04 -9.38 -12.40
C THR A 248 1.47 -10.84 -12.38
N ALA A 249 1.60 -11.44 -11.21
CA ALA A 249 1.83 -12.87 -11.07
C ALA A 249 0.56 -13.67 -11.48
N GLY A 250 0.74 -14.68 -12.33
CA GLY A 250 -0.36 -15.52 -12.84
C GLY A 250 -1.46 -14.68 -13.52
N PRO A 251 -1.19 -14.03 -14.64
CA PRO A 251 -2.13 -13.11 -15.29
C PRO A 251 -3.44 -13.79 -15.72
N GLN A 252 -3.41 -15.08 -16.04
CA GLN A 252 -4.56 -15.88 -16.43
C GLN A 252 -5.46 -16.24 -15.25
N LEU A 253 -4.98 -16.17 -14.01
CA LEU A 253 -5.81 -16.44 -12.84
C LEU A 253 -6.91 -15.38 -12.72
N ASP A 254 -8.17 -15.82 -12.73
CA ASP A 254 -9.32 -14.93 -12.53
C ASP A 254 -9.55 -14.70 -11.05
N ARG A 255 -9.85 -15.76 -10.31
CA ARG A 255 -10.06 -15.69 -8.85
C ARG A 255 -10.03 -17.05 -8.18
N TYR A 256 -9.90 -17.01 -6.86
CA TYR A 256 -10.09 -18.15 -5.98
C TYR A 256 -11.52 -18.18 -5.42
N VAL A 257 -12.08 -19.37 -5.32
CA VAL A 257 -13.40 -19.60 -4.72
C VAL A 257 -13.25 -20.65 -3.62
N PRO A 258 -13.43 -20.30 -2.34
CA PRO A 258 -13.27 -21.26 -1.24
C PRO A 258 -14.38 -22.30 -1.31
N VAL A 259 -14.04 -23.59 -1.11
CA VAL A 259 -14.99 -24.72 -1.05
C VAL A 259 -15.45 -24.97 0.38
N GLY A 260 -14.57 -24.74 1.34
CA GLY A 260 -14.84 -24.98 2.77
C GLY A 260 -14.47 -26.36 3.25
N GLY A 261 -13.69 -27.11 2.49
CA GLY A 261 -13.12 -28.41 2.80
C GLY A 261 -12.10 -28.81 1.75
N GLU A 262 -11.25 -29.77 2.03
CA GLU A 262 -10.26 -30.29 1.08
C GLU A 262 -10.95 -30.99 -0.09
N VAL A 263 -10.60 -30.59 -1.31
CA VAL A 263 -11.24 -31.05 -2.55
C VAL A 263 -10.70 -32.41 -2.93
N SER A 264 -11.59 -33.37 -3.10
CA SER A 264 -11.27 -34.76 -3.46
C SER A 264 -11.87 -35.20 -4.81
N ALA A 265 -12.74 -34.39 -5.40
CA ALA A 265 -13.27 -34.60 -6.75
C ALA A 265 -13.76 -33.28 -7.34
N LEU A 266 -13.75 -33.13 -8.68
CA LEU A 266 -14.19 -31.92 -9.38
C LEU A 266 -14.96 -32.30 -10.65
N ALA A 267 -16.04 -31.56 -10.92
CA ALA A 267 -16.73 -31.56 -12.20
C ALA A 267 -17.28 -30.16 -12.52
N SER A 268 -17.43 -29.84 -13.79
CA SER A 268 -18.00 -28.57 -14.26
C SER A 268 -19.29 -28.79 -15.06
N SER A 269 -20.19 -27.81 -15.02
CA SER A 269 -21.37 -27.79 -15.92
C SER A 269 -20.96 -27.43 -17.35
N ALA A 270 -21.64 -27.97 -18.34
CA ALA A 270 -21.32 -27.71 -19.75
C ALA A 270 -21.47 -26.24 -20.13
N ASP A 271 -22.35 -25.48 -19.45
CA ASP A 271 -22.51 -24.05 -19.65
C ASP A 271 -21.43 -23.20 -19.00
N GLY A 272 -20.49 -23.84 -18.27
CA GLY A 272 -19.37 -23.20 -17.61
C GLY A 272 -19.72 -22.25 -16.45
N LYS A 273 -20.95 -22.32 -15.90
CA LYS A 273 -21.43 -21.45 -14.83
C LYS A 273 -21.32 -22.05 -13.43
N VAL A 274 -21.22 -23.38 -13.36
CA VAL A 274 -21.24 -24.13 -12.13
C VAL A 274 -20.05 -25.07 -12.06
N ALA A 275 -19.39 -25.13 -10.91
CA ALA A 275 -18.49 -26.20 -10.55
C ALA A 275 -19.06 -27.00 -9.37
N VAL A 276 -18.76 -28.28 -9.34
CA VAL A 276 -19.16 -29.19 -8.28
C VAL A 276 -17.89 -29.85 -7.72
N ALA A 277 -17.65 -29.64 -6.42
CA ALA A 277 -16.53 -30.24 -5.73
C ALA A 277 -17.00 -31.31 -4.75
N GLY A 278 -16.34 -32.47 -4.76
CA GLY A 278 -16.37 -33.42 -3.66
C GLY A 278 -15.33 -33.05 -2.63
N THR A 279 -15.56 -33.35 -1.36
CA THR A 279 -14.63 -33.01 -0.27
C THR A 279 -14.22 -34.27 0.52
N GLU A 280 -13.03 -34.21 1.14
CA GLU A 280 -12.46 -35.26 1.98
C GLU A 280 -13.36 -35.61 3.19
N ASP A 281 -14.15 -34.67 3.68
CA ASP A 281 -15.08 -34.85 4.79
C ASP A 281 -16.46 -35.38 4.38
N GLY A 282 -16.62 -35.78 3.11
CA GLY A 282 -17.80 -36.48 2.60
C GLY A 282 -18.95 -35.56 2.20
N ARG A 283 -18.70 -34.31 1.85
CA ARG A 283 -19.69 -33.37 1.29
C ARG A 283 -19.50 -33.21 -0.21
N VAL A 284 -20.57 -32.91 -0.88
CA VAL A 284 -20.58 -32.39 -2.25
C VAL A 284 -21.01 -30.95 -2.21
N VAL A 285 -20.20 -30.07 -2.79
CA VAL A 285 -20.37 -28.60 -2.79
C VAL A 285 -20.57 -28.12 -4.22
N ARG A 286 -21.73 -27.57 -4.51
CA ARG A 286 -22.02 -26.90 -5.78
C ARG A 286 -21.69 -25.42 -5.63
N VAL A 287 -20.93 -24.87 -6.55
CA VAL A 287 -20.48 -23.47 -6.57
C VAL A 287 -20.99 -22.78 -7.83
N ASP A 288 -21.75 -21.72 -7.69
CA ASP A 288 -22.06 -20.80 -8.77
C ASP A 288 -20.82 -19.93 -9.03
N LEU A 289 -20.22 -20.07 -10.18
CA LEU A 289 -18.92 -19.47 -10.49
C LEU A 289 -19.00 -17.96 -10.71
N ALA A 290 -20.17 -17.40 -11.01
CA ALA A 290 -20.32 -15.95 -11.17
C ALA A 290 -20.45 -15.25 -9.82
N SER A 291 -21.30 -15.76 -8.93
CA SER A 291 -21.61 -15.15 -7.65
C SER A 291 -20.77 -15.67 -6.47
N GLY A 292 -20.10 -16.84 -6.63
CA GLY A 292 -19.42 -17.54 -5.56
C GLY A 292 -20.39 -18.20 -4.54
N ARG A 293 -21.69 -18.18 -4.80
CA ARG A 293 -22.68 -18.82 -3.91
C ARG A 293 -22.52 -20.32 -3.92
N ARG A 294 -22.64 -20.92 -2.73
CA ARG A 294 -22.47 -22.34 -2.51
C ARG A 294 -23.73 -22.97 -2.00
N ALA A 295 -23.98 -24.20 -2.45
CA ALA A 295 -24.96 -25.13 -1.88
C ALA A 295 -24.25 -26.46 -1.64
N GLU A 296 -24.57 -27.13 -0.56
CA GLU A 296 -23.89 -28.37 -0.18
C GLU A 296 -24.85 -29.47 0.28
N GLN A 297 -24.43 -30.70 0.08
CA GLN A 297 -25.11 -31.89 0.58
C GLN A 297 -24.09 -32.90 1.15
N ARG A 298 -24.48 -33.65 2.13
CA ARG A 298 -23.64 -34.71 2.71
C ARG A 298 -23.89 -36.03 1.99
N VAL A 299 -22.82 -36.61 1.47
CA VAL A 299 -22.85 -37.95 0.84
C VAL A 299 -22.59 -39.03 1.89
N GLY A 300 -21.61 -38.78 2.75
CA GLY A 300 -21.20 -39.74 3.81
C GLY A 300 -20.21 -39.11 4.78
N THR A 301 -19.41 -39.93 5.43
CA THR A 301 -18.35 -39.54 6.37
C THR A 301 -16.94 -39.79 5.83
N ARG A 302 -16.81 -40.32 4.63
CA ARG A 302 -15.55 -40.60 3.92
C ARG A 302 -15.45 -39.69 2.71
N PRO A 303 -14.27 -39.54 2.13
CA PRO A 303 -14.07 -38.73 0.93
C PRO A 303 -15.07 -39.00 -0.17
N VAL A 304 -15.50 -37.96 -0.84
CA VAL A 304 -16.25 -38.08 -2.10
C VAL A 304 -15.23 -38.34 -3.20
N THR A 305 -15.33 -39.49 -3.86
CA THR A 305 -14.31 -39.94 -4.83
C THR A 305 -14.68 -39.59 -6.28
N ALA A 306 -15.97 -39.33 -6.54
CA ALA A 306 -16.40 -38.89 -7.86
C ALA A 306 -17.61 -37.95 -7.76
N VAL A 307 -17.66 -36.98 -8.66
CA VAL A 307 -18.79 -36.03 -8.83
C VAL A 307 -19.12 -35.86 -10.32
N ALA A 308 -20.39 -35.61 -10.59
CA ALA A 308 -20.86 -35.23 -11.93
C ALA A 308 -22.04 -34.26 -11.84
N THR A 309 -22.31 -33.53 -12.92
CA THR A 309 -23.41 -32.57 -12.93
C THR A 309 -24.06 -32.51 -14.32
N SER A 310 -25.33 -32.11 -14.34
CA SER A 310 -26.06 -31.81 -15.60
C SER A 310 -25.48 -30.55 -16.28
N ALA A 311 -25.83 -30.33 -17.54
CA ALA A 311 -25.31 -29.24 -18.37
C ALA A 311 -25.48 -27.85 -17.75
N ASN A 312 -26.52 -27.63 -16.96
CA ASN A 312 -26.83 -26.38 -16.28
C ASN A 312 -26.51 -26.38 -14.75
N GLY A 313 -25.91 -27.45 -14.24
CA GLY A 313 -25.66 -27.60 -12.81
C GLY A 313 -26.91 -27.78 -11.94
N GLY A 314 -28.03 -28.16 -12.51
CA GLY A 314 -29.32 -28.33 -11.81
C GLY A 314 -29.46 -29.68 -11.10
N VAL A 315 -28.77 -30.70 -11.59
CA VAL A 315 -28.69 -32.05 -10.99
C VAL A 315 -27.22 -32.36 -10.73
N VAL A 316 -26.94 -32.82 -9.54
CA VAL A 316 -25.58 -33.19 -9.09
C VAL A 316 -25.60 -34.66 -8.65
N ALA A 317 -24.63 -35.44 -9.07
CA ALA A 317 -24.36 -36.78 -8.54
C ALA A 317 -22.98 -36.78 -7.88
N ALA A 318 -22.87 -37.57 -6.78
CA ALA A 318 -21.63 -37.74 -6.07
C ALA A 318 -21.53 -39.20 -5.56
N PHE A 319 -20.31 -39.73 -5.55
CA PHE A 319 -20.03 -41.07 -5.00
C PHE A 319 -19.03 -40.92 -3.84
N GLY A 320 -19.32 -41.61 -2.75
CA GLY A 320 -18.43 -41.67 -1.58
C GLY A 320 -18.93 -42.69 -0.58
N ALA A 321 -18.01 -43.32 0.16
CA ALA A 321 -18.33 -44.31 1.18
C ALA A 321 -19.14 -45.54 0.70
N GLY A 322 -19.02 -45.90 -0.58
CA GLY A 322 -19.76 -47.05 -1.16
C GLY A 322 -21.21 -46.71 -1.53
N SER A 323 -21.58 -45.45 -1.57
CA SER A 323 -22.91 -44.94 -1.87
C SER A 323 -22.85 -43.76 -2.83
N ALA A 324 -23.82 -43.68 -3.71
CA ALA A 324 -24.01 -42.55 -4.58
C ALA A 324 -25.20 -41.71 -4.13
N LEU A 325 -25.04 -40.35 -4.25
CA LEU A 325 -26.09 -39.38 -4.01
C LEU A 325 -26.46 -38.74 -5.35
N ARG A 326 -27.74 -38.64 -5.67
CA ARG A 326 -28.33 -37.75 -6.67
C ARG A 326 -29.04 -36.62 -5.93
N TRP A 327 -28.72 -35.39 -6.33
CA TRP A 327 -29.26 -34.19 -5.72
C TRP A 327 -29.85 -33.29 -6.78
N GLU A 328 -31.13 -32.95 -6.64
CA GLU A 328 -31.79 -31.89 -7.41
C GLU A 328 -31.70 -30.57 -6.69
N VAL A 329 -30.90 -29.66 -7.24
CA VAL A 329 -30.52 -28.44 -6.54
C VAL A 329 -31.71 -27.48 -6.30
N SER A 330 -32.64 -27.43 -7.26
CA SER A 330 -33.79 -26.50 -7.19
C SER A 330 -34.80 -26.87 -6.12
N SER A 331 -35.04 -28.16 -5.93
CA SER A 331 -35.97 -28.69 -4.94
C SER A 331 -35.31 -29.07 -3.61
N GLY A 332 -33.98 -29.21 -3.61
CA GLY A 332 -33.22 -29.75 -2.51
C GLY A 332 -33.40 -31.28 -2.33
N ALA A 333 -34.15 -31.93 -3.22
CA ALA A 333 -34.42 -33.35 -3.15
C ALA A 333 -33.14 -34.18 -3.36
N THR A 334 -32.96 -35.19 -2.51
CA THR A 334 -31.83 -36.08 -2.58
C THR A 334 -32.31 -37.53 -2.67
N GLN A 335 -31.59 -38.34 -3.42
CA GLN A 335 -31.81 -39.77 -3.54
C GLN A 335 -30.45 -40.48 -3.44
N GLN A 336 -30.39 -41.48 -2.59
CA GLN A 336 -29.21 -42.29 -2.42
C GLN A 336 -29.40 -43.68 -3.06
N PHE A 337 -28.34 -44.20 -3.66
CA PHE A 337 -28.27 -45.55 -4.21
C PHE A 337 -26.87 -46.13 -3.91
N GLY A 338 -26.85 -47.44 -3.89
CA GLY A 338 -25.64 -48.23 -3.66
C GLY A 338 -25.77 -49.15 -2.49
N THR A 339 -24.81 -50.01 -2.36
CA THR A 339 -24.66 -50.92 -1.24
C THR A 339 -23.34 -50.64 -0.55
N PRO A 340 -23.21 -50.96 0.76
CA PRO A 340 -21.96 -50.76 1.50
C PRO A 340 -20.75 -51.52 0.95
N ASP A 341 -20.95 -52.45 0.07
CA ASP A 341 -19.91 -53.33 -0.51
C ASP A 341 -19.23 -52.70 -1.75
N LEU A 342 -19.78 -51.59 -2.28
CA LEU A 342 -19.19 -50.83 -3.39
C LEU A 342 -18.04 -49.96 -2.88
N LYS A 343 -16.83 -50.11 -3.45
CA LYS A 343 -15.67 -49.42 -2.95
C LYS A 343 -15.30 -48.20 -3.80
N ASP A 344 -14.95 -48.40 -5.03
CA ASP A 344 -14.50 -47.36 -5.95
C ASP A 344 -15.57 -47.16 -7.00
N GLY A 345 -16.18 -45.99 -7.00
CA GLY A 345 -17.28 -45.69 -7.89
C GLY A 345 -17.09 -44.44 -8.70
N LEU A 346 -17.64 -44.46 -9.89
CA LEU A 346 -17.77 -43.30 -10.78
C LEU A 346 -19.25 -42.94 -10.92
N VAL A 347 -19.51 -41.67 -11.17
CA VAL A 347 -20.86 -41.18 -11.42
C VAL A 347 -20.89 -40.38 -12.70
N ALA A 348 -22.01 -40.43 -13.42
CA ALA A 348 -22.30 -39.59 -14.58
C ALA A 348 -23.73 -39.11 -14.54
N VAL A 349 -23.97 -37.93 -15.05
CA VAL A 349 -25.29 -37.28 -15.15
C VAL A 349 -25.48 -36.83 -16.60
N SER A 350 -26.64 -37.12 -17.18
CA SER A 350 -26.97 -36.66 -18.54
C SER A 350 -27.16 -35.14 -18.64
N PRO A 351 -27.02 -34.54 -19.80
CA PRO A 351 -27.11 -33.08 -19.97
C PRO A 351 -28.38 -32.45 -19.40
N SER A 352 -29.52 -33.11 -19.56
CA SER A 352 -30.82 -32.65 -19.00
C SER A 352 -30.92 -32.91 -17.48
N GLY A 353 -30.08 -33.77 -16.93
CA GLY A 353 -30.20 -34.29 -15.57
C GLY A 353 -31.17 -35.45 -15.44
N ARG A 354 -31.74 -35.98 -16.55
CA ARG A 354 -32.68 -37.10 -16.53
C ARG A 354 -32.00 -38.36 -15.99
N PHE A 355 -30.94 -38.83 -16.65
CA PHE A 355 -30.25 -40.03 -16.26
C PHE A 355 -29.10 -39.75 -15.29
N THR A 356 -29.01 -40.59 -14.25
CA THR A 356 -27.86 -40.65 -13.37
C THR A 356 -27.34 -42.06 -13.39
N VAL A 357 -26.09 -42.27 -13.73
CA VAL A 357 -25.43 -43.56 -13.78
C VAL A 357 -24.36 -43.66 -12.73
N VAL A 358 -24.32 -44.75 -12.03
CA VAL A 358 -23.29 -45.11 -11.08
C VAL A 358 -22.58 -46.36 -11.60
N TYR A 359 -21.27 -46.35 -11.64
CA TYR A 359 -20.43 -47.52 -11.92
C TYR A 359 -19.58 -47.79 -10.67
N SER A 360 -19.43 -49.05 -10.33
CA SER A 360 -18.56 -49.49 -9.25
C SER A 360 -17.98 -50.86 -9.53
N THR A 361 -16.76 -51.10 -9.10
CA THR A 361 -16.16 -52.43 -9.14
C THR A 361 -16.59 -53.23 -7.92
N VAL A 362 -17.08 -54.47 -8.14
CA VAL A 362 -17.35 -55.42 -7.09
C VAL A 362 -16.00 -56.01 -6.63
N ARG A 363 -15.84 -56.21 -5.34
CA ARG A 363 -14.60 -56.64 -4.69
C ARG A 363 -14.27 -58.09 -4.96
N GLU A 364 -14.09 -58.48 -6.21
CA GLU A 364 -13.53 -59.76 -6.59
C GLU A 364 -12.12 -59.52 -7.17
N ASN A 365 -11.20 -60.46 -6.95
CA ASN A 365 -9.87 -60.40 -7.55
C ASN A 365 -10.06 -60.35 -9.09
N ALA A 366 -9.27 -59.52 -9.76
CA ALA A 366 -9.22 -59.54 -11.22
C ALA A 366 -8.91 -60.96 -11.69
N ASP A 367 -9.51 -61.37 -12.81
CA ASP A 367 -9.18 -62.64 -13.47
C ASP A 367 -7.72 -62.60 -14.01
N ALA A 368 -7.27 -63.72 -14.62
CA ALA A 368 -5.90 -63.80 -15.16
C ALA A 368 -5.62 -62.74 -16.25
N ASP A 369 -6.66 -62.22 -16.90
CA ASP A 369 -6.58 -61.18 -17.93
C ASP A 369 -6.74 -59.75 -17.37
N GLY A 370 -6.85 -59.60 -16.03
CA GLY A 370 -7.00 -58.29 -15.39
C GLY A 370 -8.44 -57.75 -15.44
N ARG A 371 -9.44 -58.55 -15.81
CA ARG A 371 -10.85 -58.17 -15.83
C ARG A 371 -11.48 -58.25 -14.47
N THR A 372 -12.35 -57.30 -14.16
CA THR A 372 -13.10 -57.21 -12.91
C THR A 372 -14.59 -57.21 -13.18
N ARG A 373 -15.39 -57.59 -12.17
CA ARG A 373 -16.86 -57.46 -12.27
C ARG A 373 -17.23 -56.02 -11.95
N GLY A 374 -17.83 -55.35 -12.93
CA GLY A 374 -18.36 -53.96 -12.81
C GLY A 374 -19.87 -54.02 -12.59
N HIS A 375 -20.34 -53.31 -11.57
CA HIS A 375 -21.78 -53.11 -11.29
C HIS A 375 -22.20 -51.72 -11.74
N ARG A 376 -23.28 -51.65 -12.49
CA ARG A 376 -23.83 -50.38 -13.03
C ARG A 376 -25.26 -50.22 -12.57
N ILE A 377 -25.58 -49.01 -12.15
CA ILE A 377 -26.93 -48.62 -11.76
C ILE A 377 -27.29 -47.37 -12.58
N VAL A 378 -28.40 -47.41 -13.26
CA VAL A 378 -28.98 -46.22 -13.88
C VAL A 378 -30.30 -45.86 -13.20
N HIS A 379 -30.45 -44.56 -12.93
CA HIS A 379 -31.69 -43.97 -12.45
C HIS A 379 -32.23 -42.95 -13.47
N ASP A 380 -33.50 -43.17 -13.89
CA ASP A 380 -34.24 -42.18 -14.69
C ASP A 380 -35.05 -41.28 -13.77
N GLY A 381 -34.61 -40.03 -13.63
CA GLY A 381 -35.22 -39.03 -12.75
C GLY A 381 -36.60 -38.56 -13.19
N GLN A 382 -37.00 -38.79 -14.46
CA GLN A 382 -38.36 -38.49 -14.96
C GLN A 382 -39.37 -39.59 -14.60
N THR A 383 -38.98 -40.82 -14.75
CA THR A 383 -39.88 -41.99 -14.54
C THR A 383 -39.72 -42.64 -13.17
N GLY A 384 -38.66 -42.32 -12.47
CA GLY A 384 -38.27 -43.01 -11.23
C GLY A 384 -37.78 -44.45 -11.43
N ARG A 385 -37.65 -44.91 -12.69
CA ARG A 385 -37.20 -46.27 -12.99
C ARG A 385 -35.72 -46.40 -12.69
N ARG A 386 -35.39 -47.63 -12.20
CA ARG A 386 -34.00 -48.04 -11.98
C ARG A 386 -33.71 -49.31 -12.76
N ALA A 387 -32.57 -49.35 -13.44
CA ALA A 387 -32.04 -50.53 -14.08
C ALA A 387 -30.62 -50.81 -13.51
N GLU A 388 -30.29 -52.09 -13.42
CA GLU A 388 -29.00 -52.54 -12.93
C GLU A 388 -28.41 -53.58 -13.87
N ARG A 389 -27.05 -53.57 -14.00
CA ARG A 389 -26.35 -54.53 -14.83
C ARG A 389 -24.96 -54.84 -14.26
N ASP A 390 -24.64 -56.12 -14.26
CA ASP A 390 -23.31 -56.63 -13.95
C ASP A 390 -22.65 -57.15 -15.21
N ASP A 391 -21.46 -56.71 -15.49
CA ASP A 391 -20.64 -57.22 -16.60
C ASP A 391 -19.22 -57.46 -16.12
N THR A 392 -18.53 -58.44 -16.70
CA THR A 392 -17.11 -58.66 -16.52
C THR A 392 -16.37 -57.92 -17.63
N GLY A 393 -15.45 -57.04 -17.26
CA GLY A 393 -14.68 -56.27 -18.19
C GLY A 393 -13.46 -55.59 -17.52
N TYR A 394 -12.74 -54.77 -18.27
CA TYR A 394 -11.66 -54.00 -17.67
C TYR A 394 -12.20 -52.90 -16.78
N PRO A 395 -11.49 -52.54 -15.70
CA PRO A 395 -11.89 -51.40 -14.85
C PRO A 395 -12.12 -50.14 -15.67
N VAL A 396 -13.25 -49.48 -15.42
CA VAL A 396 -13.58 -48.20 -16.05
C VAL A 396 -12.90 -47.07 -15.25
N TYR A 397 -12.19 -46.19 -15.93
CA TYR A 397 -11.52 -45.05 -15.34
C TYR A 397 -12.28 -43.73 -15.56
N LEU A 398 -13.04 -43.62 -16.66
CA LEU A 398 -13.88 -42.51 -16.97
C LEU A 398 -15.29 -42.93 -17.35
N LEU A 399 -16.27 -42.25 -16.82
CA LEU A 399 -17.68 -42.44 -17.05
C LEU A 399 -18.32 -41.10 -17.42
N ARG A 400 -18.96 -40.99 -18.58
CA ARG A 400 -19.66 -39.78 -19.05
C ARG A 400 -20.99 -40.12 -19.71
N LEU A 401 -21.91 -39.18 -19.56
CA LEU A 401 -23.18 -39.16 -20.31
C LEU A 401 -23.16 -37.88 -21.19
N PRO A 402 -22.54 -37.93 -22.38
CA PRO A 402 -22.44 -36.78 -23.26
C PRO A 402 -23.80 -36.39 -23.90
N SER A 403 -24.73 -37.35 -23.98
CA SER A 403 -26.10 -37.12 -24.46
C SER A 403 -27.09 -37.96 -23.65
N GLU A 404 -28.37 -37.77 -23.93
CA GLU A 404 -29.44 -38.59 -23.33
C GLU A 404 -29.44 -40.05 -23.82
N ASP A 405 -28.80 -40.35 -24.96
CA ASP A 405 -28.82 -41.63 -25.62
C ASP A 405 -27.47 -42.38 -25.52
N VAL A 406 -26.45 -41.79 -24.99
CA VAL A 406 -25.09 -42.37 -24.94
C VAL A 406 -24.49 -42.28 -23.57
N LEU A 407 -24.19 -43.44 -22.98
CA LEU A 407 -23.25 -43.60 -21.88
C LEU A 407 -21.90 -44.07 -22.44
N LEU A 408 -20.84 -43.34 -22.15
CA LEU A 408 -19.50 -43.64 -22.55
C LEU A 408 -18.69 -44.14 -21.33
N GLU A 409 -18.12 -45.33 -21.46
CA GLU A 409 -17.20 -45.94 -20.50
C GLU A 409 -15.82 -46.07 -21.15
N VAL A 410 -14.80 -45.61 -20.50
CA VAL A 410 -13.41 -45.73 -20.94
C VAL A 410 -12.64 -46.56 -19.98
N SER A 411 -12.09 -47.65 -20.46
CA SER A 411 -11.19 -48.55 -19.73
C SER A 411 -9.76 -48.47 -20.26
N PHE A 412 -8.89 -49.32 -19.77
CA PHE A 412 -7.50 -49.40 -20.20
C PHE A 412 -7.33 -49.82 -21.68
N PHE A 413 -8.23 -50.66 -22.14
CA PHE A 413 -8.09 -51.38 -23.46
C PHE A 413 -9.24 -51.14 -24.41
N ASP A 414 -10.37 -50.62 -23.92
CA ASP A 414 -11.56 -50.46 -24.73
C ASP A 414 -12.42 -49.26 -24.32
N TRP A 415 -13.22 -48.84 -25.22
CA TRP A 415 -14.31 -47.91 -25.02
C TRP A 415 -15.63 -48.60 -25.30
N VAL A 416 -16.55 -48.42 -24.36
CA VAL A 416 -17.87 -49.01 -24.48
C VAL A 416 -18.91 -47.90 -24.51
N ARG A 417 -19.75 -47.92 -25.51
CA ARG A 417 -20.96 -47.10 -25.59
C ARG A 417 -22.15 -47.93 -25.20
N ARG A 418 -22.98 -47.38 -24.33
CA ARG A 418 -24.23 -48.04 -23.88
C ARG A 418 -25.41 -47.09 -24.04
N ALA A 419 -26.61 -47.69 -24.21
CA ALA A 419 -27.86 -46.99 -24.05
C ALA A 419 -28.12 -46.70 -22.55
N PRO A 420 -28.24 -45.45 -22.11
CA PRO A 420 -28.39 -45.16 -20.66
C PRO A 420 -29.63 -45.78 -20.05
N SER A 421 -30.72 -45.91 -20.78
CA SER A 421 -31.99 -46.45 -20.28
C SER A 421 -32.00 -47.95 -19.97
N THR A 422 -31.17 -48.74 -20.68
CA THR A 422 -31.13 -50.22 -20.58
C THR A 422 -29.76 -50.74 -20.20
N LEU A 423 -28.73 -49.93 -20.27
CA LEU A 423 -27.32 -50.27 -20.13
C LEU A 423 -26.81 -51.27 -21.18
N ASP A 424 -27.54 -51.49 -22.25
CA ASP A 424 -27.11 -52.32 -23.36
C ASP A 424 -25.93 -51.69 -24.10
N VAL A 425 -24.99 -52.56 -24.49
CA VAL A 425 -23.85 -52.14 -25.30
C VAL A 425 -24.34 -51.81 -26.73
N THR A 426 -24.09 -50.59 -27.15
CA THR A 426 -24.46 -50.13 -28.51
C THR A 426 -23.26 -50.12 -29.46
N ALA A 427 -22.06 -49.94 -28.92
CA ALA A 427 -20.82 -50.00 -29.68
C ALA A 427 -19.62 -50.28 -28.72
N THR A 428 -18.62 -50.93 -29.27
CA THR A 428 -17.30 -51.07 -28.61
C THR A 428 -16.20 -50.73 -29.61
N ALA A 429 -15.15 -50.10 -29.12
CA ALA A 429 -13.94 -49.85 -29.90
C ALA A 429 -12.73 -50.27 -29.04
N ALA A 430 -11.88 -51.15 -29.60
CA ALA A 430 -10.61 -51.48 -28.97
C ALA A 430 -9.70 -50.24 -29.04
N GLY A 431 -9.32 -49.72 -27.88
CA GLY A 431 -8.38 -48.60 -27.78
C GLY A 431 -6.94 -49.11 -27.82
N ASN A 432 -6.01 -48.31 -28.35
CA ASN A 432 -4.60 -48.55 -28.11
C ASN A 432 -4.29 -48.21 -26.65
N ALA A 433 -3.61 -49.14 -25.99
CA ALA A 433 -3.33 -49.15 -24.59
C ALA A 433 -2.79 -47.78 -24.11
N VAL A 434 -3.40 -47.24 -23.10
CA VAL A 434 -2.79 -46.21 -22.24
C VAL A 434 -1.52 -46.84 -21.67
N PRO A 435 -0.36 -46.23 -21.75
CA PRO A 435 0.90 -46.83 -21.26
C PRO A 435 0.80 -47.24 -19.81
N ALA A 436 1.33 -48.42 -19.50
CA ALA A 436 1.41 -48.88 -18.09
C ALA A 436 2.37 -47.98 -17.30
N GLY A 437 1.88 -47.42 -16.20
CA GLY A 437 2.61 -46.49 -15.33
C GLY A 437 1.78 -45.25 -15.04
N GLY A 438 2.16 -44.41 -14.05
CA GLY A 438 1.42 -43.21 -13.64
C GLY A 438 0.94 -42.39 -14.84
N PHE A 439 -0.37 -42.27 -14.98
CA PHE A 439 -1.03 -41.53 -16.06
C PHE A 439 -2.26 -40.79 -15.54
N ALA A 440 -2.57 -39.68 -16.17
CA ALA A 440 -3.85 -39.01 -16.01
C ALA A 440 -4.65 -39.08 -17.33
N VAL A 441 -5.93 -39.16 -17.22
CA VAL A 441 -6.86 -39.25 -18.34
C VAL A 441 -7.92 -38.17 -18.25
N GLY A 442 -8.37 -37.67 -19.36
CA GLY A 442 -9.42 -36.68 -19.47
C GLY A 442 -10.36 -36.93 -20.64
N LEU A 443 -11.60 -36.48 -20.51
CA LEU A 443 -12.60 -36.50 -21.55
C LEU A 443 -13.15 -35.07 -21.72
N SER A 444 -13.37 -34.67 -22.98
CA SER A 444 -14.05 -33.39 -23.23
C SER A 444 -15.46 -33.39 -22.66
N GLY A 445 -15.98 -32.22 -22.31
CA GLY A 445 -17.30 -32.07 -21.72
C GLY A 445 -18.44 -32.65 -22.57
N ASN A 446 -18.29 -32.62 -23.90
CA ASN A 446 -19.22 -33.22 -24.88
C ASN A 446 -18.94 -34.70 -25.18
N GLY A 447 -17.86 -35.27 -24.62
CA GLY A 447 -17.49 -36.66 -24.82
C GLY A 447 -16.90 -37.01 -26.19
N ASP A 448 -16.62 -36.02 -27.04
CA ASP A 448 -16.11 -36.26 -28.38
C ASP A 448 -14.60 -36.50 -28.43
N TYR A 449 -13.85 -35.99 -27.41
CA TYR A 449 -12.41 -36.11 -27.36
C TYR A 449 -11.96 -36.72 -26.06
N PHE A 450 -11.05 -37.67 -26.17
CA PHE A 450 -10.37 -38.33 -25.06
C PHE A 450 -8.87 -38.05 -25.12
N GLY A 451 -8.25 -37.91 -23.99
CA GLY A 451 -6.79 -37.75 -23.95
C GLY A 451 -6.19 -38.32 -22.68
N TYR A 452 -4.89 -38.58 -22.76
CA TYR A 452 -4.08 -38.95 -21.63
C TYR A 452 -2.75 -38.19 -21.61
N SER A 453 -2.20 -38.14 -20.42
CA SER A 453 -0.79 -37.70 -20.22
C SER A 453 -0.11 -38.74 -19.34
N ALA A 454 1.10 -39.13 -19.76
CA ALA A 454 1.95 -40.06 -19.04
C ALA A 454 3.41 -39.78 -19.37
N LYS A 455 4.31 -39.84 -18.39
CA LYS A 455 5.78 -39.73 -18.46
C LYS A 455 6.34 -39.15 -19.78
N GLY A 456 6.11 -37.85 -19.99
CA GLY A 456 6.68 -37.12 -21.12
C GLY A 456 5.91 -37.24 -22.44
N THR A 457 4.75 -37.89 -22.47
CA THR A 457 3.92 -38.00 -23.68
C THR A 457 2.46 -37.70 -23.36
N SER A 458 1.85 -36.85 -24.18
CA SER A 458 0.40 -36.57 -24.10
C SER A 458 -0.22 -36.80 -25.47
N ARG A 459 -1.47 -37.32 -25.51
CA ARG A 459 -2.22 -37.57 -26.73
C ARG A 459 -3.68 -37.22 -26.59
N VAL A 460 -4.30 -36.78 -27.69
CA VAL A 460 -5.74 -36.53 -27.79
C VAL A 460 -6.31 -37.25 -28.97
N TRP A 461 -7.49 -37.90 -28.83
CA TRP A 461 -8.23 -38.58 -29.87
C TRP A 461 -9.69 -38.16 -29.92
N HIS A 462 -10.28 -38.29 -31.10
CA HIS A 462 -11.73 -38.19 -31.27
C HIS A 462 -12.41 -39.54 -30.94
N THR A 463 -13.40 -39.57 -30.03
CA THR A 463 -14.02 -40.81 -29.54
C THR A 463 -14.89 -41.55 -30.56
N THR A 464 -15.29 -40.88 -31.67
CA THR A 464 -16.15 -41.49 -32.70
C THR A 464 -15.38 -42.10 -33.86
N GLN A 465 -14.08 -41.86 -34.00
CA GLN A 465 -13.27 -42.41 -35.09
C GLN A 465 -12.68 -43.76 -34.68
N PRO A 466 -12.75 -44.80 -35.58
CA PRO A 466 -12.19 -46.13 -35.29
C PRO A 466 -10.66 -46.07 -35.20
N ALA A 467 -10.05 -46.96 -34.45
CA ALA A 467 -8.64 -47.00 -34.02
C ALA A 467 -7.56 -47.10 -35.13
N TYR A 468 -7.92 -47.08 -36.36
CA TYR A 468 -7.04 -47.16 -37.53
C TYR A 468 -7.05 -45.84 -38.30
N GLY A 469 -6.15 -44.92 -37.98
CA GLY A 469 -5.97 -43.71 -38.76
C GLY A 469 -6.12 -42.39 -37.98
N PHE A 470 -5.71 -42.38 -36.78
CA PHE A 470 -5.71 -41.13 -35.99
C PHE A 470 -4.61 -40.19 -36.44
N ASP A 471 -4.96 -38.96 -36.75
CA ASP A 471 -4.05 -37.81 -36.68
C ASP A 471 -3.80 -37.54 -35.17
N THR A 472 -3.02 -38.43 -34.56
CA THR A 472 -2.55 -38.22 -33.20
C THR A 472 -1.38 -37.27 -33.26
N GLN A 473 -1.54 -36.09 -32.72
CA GLN A 473 -0.37 -35.27 -32.42
C GLN A 473 0.21 -35.70 -31.08
N ASP A 474 1.42 -36.25 -31.13
CA ASP A 474 2.19 -36.54 -29.95
C ASP A 474 2.81 -35.24 -29.43
N PHE A 475 2.42 -34.85 -28.23
CA PHE A 475 3.09 -33.72 -27.57
C PHE A 475 4.14 -34.29 -26.64
N LEU A 476 5.37 -33.85 -26.81
CA LEU A 476 6.43 -34.12 -25.83
C LEU A 476 6.29 -33.11 -24.70
N LEU A 477 6.00 -33.59 -23.50
CA LEU A 477 6.11 -32.74 -22.32
C LEU A 477 7.57 -32.33 -22.13
N PRO A 478 7.89 -31.05 -21.96
CA PRO A 478 9.28 -30.66 -21.74
C PRO A 478 9.84 -31.34 -20.49
N ASP A 479 10.98 -31.99 -20.64
CA ASP A 479 11.89 -32.44 -19.58
C ASP A 479 11.36 -33.40 -18.51
N GLY A 480 10.85 -34.55 -18.90
CA GLY A 480 10.73 -35.72 -18.00
C GLY A 480 10.06 -35.43 -16.63
N ARG A 481 9.19 -34.45 -16.56
CA ARG A 481 8.52 -34.02 -15.32
C ARG A 481 7.61 -35.08 -14.76
N ALA A 482 7.35 -34.95 -13.46
CA ALA A 482 6.58 -35.86 -12.61
C ALA A 482 5.25 -36.36 -13.22
N ASP A 483 4.74 -37.46 -12.68
CA ASP A 483 3.46 -38.05 -13.06
C ASP A 483 2.34 -36.97 -13.03
N PRO A 484 1.58 -36.79 -14.12
CA PRO A 484 0.50 -35.80 -14.18
C PRO A 484 -0.60 -36.16 -13.17
N ALA A 485 -1.10 -35.16 -12.45
CA ALA A 485 -2.17 -35.33 -11.48
C ALA A 485 -3.55 -35.37 -12.15
N ALA A 486 -3.77 -34.55 -13.19
CA ALA A 486 -5.04 -34.45 -13.89
C ALA A 486 -4.86 -33.94 -15.32
N VAL A 487 -5.84 -34.28 -16.17
CA VAL A 487 -5.93 -33.87 -17.57
C VAL A 487 -7.34 -33.40 -17.87
N ALA A 488 -7.47 -32.29 -18.60
CA ALA A 488 -8.72 -31.82 -19.15
C ALA A 488 -8.57 -31.54 -20.66
N ILE A 489 -9.65 -31.67 -21.40
CA ILE A 489 -9.68 -31.46 -22.84
C ILE A 489 -10.81 -30.50 -23.17
N ALA A 490 -10.53 -29.50 -24.01
CA ALA A 490 -11.53 -28.57 -24.51
C ALA A 490 -12.65 -29.28 -25.30
N GLY A 491 -13.82 -28.68 -25.34
CA GLY A 491 -14.97 -29.26 -26.01
C GLY A 491 -14.77 -29.53 -27.50
N ASP A 492 -13.97 -28.74 -28.18
CA ASP A 492 -13.59 -28.84 -29.57
C ASP A 492 -12.31 -29.68 -29.85
N GLY A 493 -11.68 -30.18 -28.77
CA GLY A 493 -10.45 -30.93 -28.87
C GLY A 493 -9.20 -30.13 -29.21
N THR A 494 -9.30 -28.80 -29.38
CA THR A 494 -8.18 -27.98 -29.84
C THR A 494 -7.17 -27.68 -28.72
N ARG A 495 -7.55 -27.88 -27.46
CA ARG A 495 -6.70 -27.63 -26.30
C ARG A 495 -6.75 -28.74 -25.27
N MET A 496 -5.62 -28.95 -24.61
CA MET A 496 -5.45 -29.89 -23.52
C MET A 496 -4.74 -29.19 -22.35
N ALA A 497 -5.28 -29.33 -21.17
CA ALA A 497 -4.65 -28.87 -19.94
C ALA A 497 -4.14 -30.06 -19.14
N VAL A 498 -2.89 -30.03 -18.73
CA VAL A 498 -2.21 -31.04 -17.90
C VAL A 498 -1.80 -30.40 -16.61
N ALA A 499 -2.29 -30.88 -15.49
CA ALA A 499 -1.88 -30.42 -14.17
C ALA A 499 -0.79 -31.33 -13.61
N ASP A 500 0.26 -30.72 -13.07
CA ASP A 500 1.28 -31.37 -12.27
C ASP A 500 1.25 -30.84 -10.80
N THR A 501 2.23 -31.25 -9.99
CA THR A 501 2.28 -30.89 -8.56
C THR A 501 2.46 -29.38 -8.29
N GLY A 502 2.63 -28.52 -9.28
CA GLY A 502 2.90 -27.09 -9.05
C GLY A 502 2.41 -26.13 -10.13
N SER A 503 1.98 -26.65 -11.28
CA SER A 503 1.55 -25.84 -12.41
C SER A 503 0.53 -26.55 -13.27
N ILE A 504 -0.14 -25.79 -14.11
CA ILE A 504 -1.02 -26.32 -15.18
C ILE A 504 -0.41 -25.88 -16.50
N HIS A 505 -0.16 -26.86 -17.38
CA HIS A 505 0.34 -26.63 -18.72
C HIS A 505 -0.82 -26.76 -19.70
N VAL A 506 -1.01 -25.73 -20.51
CA VAL A 506 -2.06 -25.72 -21.55
C VAL A 506 -1.38 -25.83 -22.92
N TYR A 507 -1.79 -26.84 -23.66
CA TYR A 507 -1.26 -27.19 -24.99
C TYR A 507 -2.30 -26.91 -26.06
N ASP A 508 -1.90 -26.34 -27.19
CA ASP A 508 -2.69 -26.41 -28.43
C ASP A 508 -2.48 -27.79 -29.05
N THR A 509 -3.56 -28.50 -29.33
CA THR A 509 -3.55 -29.91 -29.82
C THR A 509 -3.53 -29.98 -31.33
N THR A 510 -3.80 -28.90 -32.04
CA THR A 510 -3.96 -28.86 -33.50
C THR A 510 -3.22 -27.68 -34.11
N GLY A 511 -2.88 -27.77 -35.39
CA GLY A 511 -2.27 -26.69 -36.16
C GLY A 511 -0.72 -26.64 -36.12
N PRO A 512 -0.10 -25.70 -36.85
CA PRO A 512 1.33 -25.57 -36.96
C PRO A 512 2.01 -25.09 -35.66
N ALA A 513 1.23 -24.61 -34.68
CA ALA A 513 1.66 -24.16 -33.36
C ALA A 513 1.38 -25.21 -32.27
N ALA A 514 1.10 -26.46 -32.63
CA ALA A 514 0.87 -27.52 -31.66
C ALA A 514 2.04 -27.64 -30.69
N GLY A 515 1.72 -27.56 -29.39
CA GLY A 515 2.73 -27.56 -28.32
C GLY A 515 2.30 -26.74 -27.10
N GLU A 516 3.20 -26.56 -26.15
CA GLU A 516 2.91 -25.79 -24.95
C GLU A 516 2.68 -24.31 -25.27
N ARG A 517 1.48 -23.86 -24.98
CA ARG A 517 1.05 -22.48 -25.17
C ARG A 517 1.21 -21.63 -23.90
N LEU A 518 0.78 -22.16 -22.76
CA LEU A 518 0.74 -21.42 -21.51
C LEU A 518 1.13 -22.31 -20.33
N GLN A 519 1.89 -21.75 -19.42
CA GLN A 519 2.10 -22.29 -18.09
C GLN A 519 1.36 -21.40 -17.09
N LEU A 520 0.40 -21.98 -16.37
CA LEU A 520 -0.41 -21.27 -15.38
C LEU A 520 0.28 -21.38 -14.02
N GLU A 521 0.76 -20.26 -13.49
CA GLU A 521 1.42 -20.17 -12.21
C GLU A 521 0.50 -19.61 -11.13
N GLY A 522 0.79 -19.93 -9.87
CA GLY A 522 0.05 -19.41 -8.69
C GLY A 522 -0.77 -20.47 -7.97
N ASN A 523 -0.59 -21.74 -8.33
CA ASN A 523 -1.34 -22.85 -7.76
C ASN A 523 -0.35 -23.91 -7.23
N SER A 524 -0.24 -24.06 -5.92
CA SER A 524 0.80 -24.87 -5.30
C SER A 524 0.46 -26.35 -5.14
N GLU A 525 -0.69 -26.84 -5.48
CA GLU A 525 -1.09 -28.26 -5.41
C GLU A 525 -2.37 -28.45 -6.22
N THR A 526 -2.25 -28.65 -7.53
CA THR A 526 -3.40 -28.93 -8.39
C THR A 526 -3.69 -30.40 -8.41
N SER A 527 -4.88 -30.79 -7.97
CA SER A 527 -5.34 -32.19 -8.02
C SER A 527 -6.32 -32.45 -9.14
N PHE A 528 -7.08 -31.46 -9.59
CA PHE A 528 -8.12 -31.59 -10.61
C PHE A 528 -8.12 -30.36 -11.51
N VAL A 529 -8.45 -30.56 -12.78
CA VAL A 529 -8.61 -29.51 -13.79
C VAL A 529 -9.75 -29.87 -14.74
N GLU A 530 -10.55 -28.86 -15.14
CA GLU A 530 -11.68 -29.01 -16.08
C GLU A 530 -11.79 -27.74 -16.93
N PHE A 531 -12.13 -27.86 -18.22
CA PHE A 531 -12.54 -26.72 -19.04
C PHE A 531 -13.97 -26.27 -18.73
N LEU A 532 -14.22 -24.98 -18.80
CA LEU A 532 -15.51 -24.35 -18.47
C LEU A 532 -16.22 -23.82 -19.72
N GLY A 533 -17.23 -24.54 -20.19
CA GLY A 533 -18.16 -24.07 -21.22
C GLY A 533 -17.58 -23.75 -22.62
N GLY A 534 -16.28 -23.98 -22.79
CA GLY A 534 -15.53 -23.69 -24.03
C GLY A 534 -14.07 -24.04 -23.85
N ASP A 535 -13.21 -23.42 -24.65
CA ASP A 535 -11.76 -23.65 -24.67
C ASP A 535 -10.91 -22.55 -24.02
N ASP A 536 -11.53 -21.43 -23.62
CA ASP A 536 -10.83 -20.25 -23.10
C ASP A 536 -10.83 -20.14 -21.57
N ARG A 537 -11.57 -20.99 -20.87
CA ARG A 537 -11.67 -20.93 -19.39
C ARG A 537 -11.44 -22.29 -18.77
N LEU A 538 -10.72 -22.28 -17.64
CA LEU A 538 -10.47 -23.48 -16.84
C LEU A 538 -10.94 -23.27 -15.39
N VAL A 539 -11.28 -24.35 -14.72
CA VAL A 539 -11.34 -24.46 -13.28
C VAL A 539 -10.35 -25.55 -12.83
N SER A 540 -9.59 -25.25 -11.80
CA SER A 540 -8.74 -26.23 -11.12
C SER A 540 -9.03 -26.22 -9.63
N SER A 541 -8.58 -27.25 -8.94
CA SER A 541 -8.64 -27.30 -7.48
C SER A 541 -7.26 -27.11 -6.87
N THR A 542 -7.22 -26.38 -5.76
CA THR A 542 -6.18 -26.52 -4.76
C THR A 542 -6.78 -27.24 -3.54
N ARG A 543 -5.99 -27.40 -2.49
CA ARG A 543 -6.40 -28.13 -1.29
C ARG A 543 -7.85 -27.81 -0.84
N ASP A 544 -8.23 -26.53 -0.67
CA ASP A 544 -9.53 -26.11 -0.10
C ASP A 544 -10.31 -25.12 -0.97
N ARG A 545 -9.84 -24.88 -2.22
CA ARG A 545 -10.37 -23.84 -3.10
C ARG A 545 -10.47 -24.33 -4.53
N LEU A 546 -11.38 -23.73 -5.28
CA LEU A 546 -11.37 -23.74 -6.73
C LEU A 546 -10.62 -22.52 -7.22
N VAL A 547 -9.91 -22.67 -8.31
CA VAL A 547 -9.21 -21.59 -9.01
C VAL A 547 -9.78 -21.46 -10.40
N LEU A 548 -10.25 -20.27 -10.73
CA LEU A 548 -10.77 -19.94 -12.05
C LEU A 548 -9.67 -19.30 -12.88
N TRP A 549 -9.56 -19.73 -14.14
CA TRP A 549 -8.59 -19.25 -15.10
C TRP A 549 -9.27 -18.75 -16.35
N ASP A 550 -8.77 -17.64 -16.88
CA ASP A 550 -9.13 -17.07 -18.17
C ASP A 550 -7.88 -17.14 -19.08
N LEU A 551 -7.87 -18.06 -20.01
CA LEU A 551 -6.71 -18.33 -20.88
C LEU A 551 -6.50 -17.25 -21.94
N THR A 552 -7.46 -16.37 -22.14
CA THR A 552 -7.34 -15.21 -23.05
C THR A 552 -6.68 -14.01 -22.37
N ARG A 553 -6.60 -14.02 -21.04
CA ARG A 553 -6.11 -12.89 -20.26
C ARG A 553 -4.59 -12.88 -20.20
N ASN A 554 -4.00 -11.77 -20.61
CA ASN A 554 -2.55 -11.56 -20.54
C ASN A 554 -2.14 -10.70 -19.33
N THR A 555 -3.09 -10.03 -18.70
CA THR A 555 -2.86 -9.18 -17.52
C THR A 555 -4.15 -8.93 -16.76
N ARG A 556 -4.06 -8.68 -15.46
CA ARG A 556 -5.17 -8.17 -14.63
C ARG A 556 -5.20 -6.64 -14.56
N LEU A 557 -4.11 -6.01 -14.93
CA LEU A 557 -3.95 -4.55 -14.86
C LEU A 557 -4.38 -3.84 -16.12
N GLY A 558 -4.96 -4.56 -17.07
CA GLY A 558 -5.35 -3.98 -18.35
C GLY A 558 -6.22 -4.89 -19.18
N SER A 559 -6.55 -4.39 -20.34
CA SER A 559 -7.37 -5.10 -21.31
C SER A 559 -6.86 -4.88 -22.73
N ALA A 560 -6.99 -5.92 -23.55
CA ALA A 560 -6.79 -5.78 -24.99
C ALA A 560 -7.93 -4.92 -25.57
N LEU A 561 -7.56 -3.95 -26.36
CA LEU A 561 -8.49 -3.18 -27.14
C LEU A 561 -8.81 -3.96 -28.44
N PRO A 562 -10.03 -3.88 -28.96
CA PRO A 562 -10.42 -4.67 -30.14
C PRO A 562 -9.67 -4.27 -31.43
N THR A 563 -8.83 -3.27 -31.36
CA THR A 563 -8.07 -2.72 -32.48
C THR A 563 -6.75 -3.42 -32.65
N ARG A 564 -6.51 -4.01 -33.82
CA ARG A 564 -5.20 -4.45 -34.26
C ARG A 564 -4.63 -3.42 -35.21
N VAL A 565 -3.41 -2.97 -34.95
CA VAL A 565 -2.67 -2.16 -35.90
C VAL A 565 -1.81 -3.10 -36.73
N PRO A 566 -2.09 -3.33 -38.01
CA PRO A 566 -1.29 -4.21 -38.85
C PRO A 566 0.11 -3.60 -39.04
N LEU A 567 1.13 -4.29 -38.55
CA LEU A 567 2.52 -3.87 -38.65
C LEU A 567 3.30 -4.79 -39.60
N SER A 568 2.79 -4.99 -40.83
CA SER A 568 3.32 -5.89 -41.83
C SER A 568 4.63 -5.44 -42.49
N CYS A 569 5.33 -4.46 -41.93
CA CYS A 569 6.50 -3.85 -42.56
C CYS A 569 7.79 -4.07 -41.74
N ARG A 570 8.75 -4.85 -42.27
CA ARG A 570 10.07 -5.07 -41.62
C ARG A 570 10.93 -3.81 -41.42
N ALA A 571 10.64 -2.72 -42.12
CA ALA A 571 11.38 -1.47 -42.09
C ALA A 571 10.61 -0.28 -41.50
N CYS A 572 9.40 -0.49 -40.92
CA CYS A 572 8.62 0.60 -40.37
C CYS A 572 9.17 1.11 -39.02
N PRO A 573 9.01 2.40 -38.70
CA PRO A 573 9.32 2.94 -37.38
C PRO A 573 8.46 2.30 -36.28
N PRO A 574 8.87 2.41 -35.02
CA PRO A 574 8.03 2.01 -33.88
C PRO A 574 6.66 2.70 -33.95
N PRO A 575 5.60 2.05 -33.48
CA PRO A 575 4.30 2.70 -33.42
C PRO A 575 4.38 3.97 -32.58
N LEU A 576 3.82 5.06 -33.09
CA LEU A 576 3.74 6.34 -32.38
C LEU A 576 2.33 6.48 -31.84
N ILE A 577 2.20 6.70 -30.56
CA ILE A 577 0.93 6.82 -29.85
C ILE A 577 0.79 8.23 -29.33
N SER A 578 -0.37 8.83 -29.59
CA SER A 578 -0.80 10.09 -28.99
C SER A 578 -2.12 9.87 -28.27
N SER A 579 -2.31 10.54 -27.16
CA SER A 579 -3.53 10.45 -26.36
C SER A 579 -4.03 11.81 -25.93
N SER A 580 -5.35 11.93 -25.81
CA SER A 580 -6.00 13.11 -25.28
C SER A 580 -7.37 12.73 -24.72
N HIS A 581 -7.72 13.18 -23.52
CA HIS A 581 -9.03 12.98 -22.88
C HIS A 581 -9.49 11.51 -22.87
N GLY A 582 -8.58 10.57 -22.59
CA GLY A 582 -8.88 9.13 -22.57
C GLY A 582 -9.05 8.49 -23.94
N LYS A 583 -8.88 9.25 -25.03
CA LYS A 583 -8.81 8.76 -26.41
C LYS A 583 -7.38 8.52 -26.81
N PHE A 584 -7.14 7.64 -27.76
CA PHE A 584 -5.80 7.37 -28.30
C PHE A 584 -5.83 7.37 -29.83
N ALA A 585 -4.69 7.69 -30.40
CA ALA A 585 -4.41 7.54 -31.81
C ALA A 585 -3.05 6.87 -31.96
N VAL A 586 -2.96 5.87 -32.81
CA VAL A 586 -1.75 5.09 -33.04
C VAL A 586 -1.43 5.09 -34.51
N ALA A 587 -0.25 5.58 -34.86
CA ALA A 587 0.31 5.45 -36.22
C ALA A 587 1.33 4.32 -36.23
N ALA A 588 1.15 3.36 -37.14
CA ALA A 588 2.06 2.24 -37.27
C ALA A 588 2.09 1.74 -38.72
N GLY A 589 3.27 1.67 -39.31
CA GLY A 589 3.45 1.27 -40.71
C GLY A 589 2.67 2.15 -41.67
N SER A 590 1.74 1.55 -42.40
CA SER A 590 0.89 2.26 -43.34
C SER A 590 -0.51 2.57 -42.82
N GLY A 591 -0.74 2.41 -41.50
CA GLY A 591 -2.06 2.56 -40.90
C GLY A 591 -2.05 3.50 -39.70
N VAL A 592 -3.20 4.13 -39.45
CA VAL A 592 -3.50 4.88 -38.24
C VAL A 592 -4.77 4.29 -37.62
N ALA A 593 -4.72 3.99 -36.33
CA ALA A 593 -5.89 3.60 -35.58
C ALA A 593 -6.25 4.74 -34.61
N VAL A 594 -7.50 5.13 -34.58
CA VAL A 594 -8.04 6.14 -33.66
C VAL A 594 -9.20 5.52 -32.91
N GLY A 595 -9.19 5.61 -31.60
CA GLY A 595 -10.24 4.99 -30.79
C GLY A 595 -10.49 5.64 -29.45
N THR A 596 -11.66 5.34 -28.91
CA THR A 596 -11.97 5.39 -27.50
C THR A 596 -11.88 3.96 -26.96
N SER A 597 -12.04 3.75 -25.69
CA SER A 597 -11.97 2.42 -25.07
C SER A 597 -12.87 1.32 -25.71
N ALA A 598 -13.76 1.64 -26.62
CA ALA A 598 -14.76 0.74 -27.17
C ALA A 598 -14.83 0.67 -28.71
N GLU A 599 -14.37 1.65 -29.47
CA GLU A 599 -14.49 1.68 -30.93
C GLU A 599 -13.21 2.16 -31.60
N SER A 600 -12.80 1.51 -32.68
CA SER A 600 -11.68 1.92 -33.52
C SER A 600 -12.12 2.20 -34.93
N VAL A 601 -11.66 3.32 -35.45
CA VAL A 601 -11.85 3.67 -36.89
C VAL A 601 -10.48 3.84 -37.52
N SER A 602 -10.25 3.20 -38.65
CA SER A 602 -8.94 3.25 -39.33
C SER A 602 -9.01 4.19 -40.52
N PRO A 603 -8.30 5.33 -40.52
CA PRO A 603 -8.07 6.11 -41.72
C PRO A 603 -7.12 5.39 -42.70
N PRO A 604 -7.13 5.71 -43.99
CA PRO A 604 -6.61 4.86 -45.05
C PRO A 604 -5.07 4.77 -45.16
N SER A 605 -4.28 5.64 -44.53
CA SER A 605 -2.82 5.53 -44.53
C SER A 605 -2.16 6.54 -43.59
N GLY A 606 -1.08 6.14 -42.90
CA GLY A 606 -0.23 7.03 -42.10
C GLY A 606 1.22 6.59 -42.11
N PHE A 607 2.15 7.53 -42.36
CA PHE A 607 3.57 7.30 -42.45
C PHE A 607 4.42 7.96 -41.37
N GLY A 608 3.79 8.69 -40.44
CA GLY A 608 4.49 9.46 -39.42
C GLY A 608 3.70 9.58 -38.12
N PRO A 609 4.09 10.53 -37.28
CA PRO A 609 3.44 10.75 -36.00
C PRO A 609 1.97 11.18 -36.19
N VAL A 610 1.22 10.91 -35.17
CA VAL A 610 -0.17 11.30 -34.99
C VAL A 610 -0.27 12.11 -33.71
N VAL A 611 -1.07 13.20 -33.73
CA VAL A 611 -1.28 14.03 -32.54
C VAL A 611 -2.74 14.51 -32.47
N TRP A 612 -3.29 14.52 -31.25
CA TRP A 612 -4.57 15.11 -30.95
C TRP A 612 -4.47 16.62 -30.80
N ASN A 613 -5.54 17.34 -31.16
CA ASN A 613 -5.69 18.70 -30.66
C ASN A 613 -6.04 18.70 -29.16
N SER A 614 -5.94 19.85 -28.52
CA SER A 614 -6.25 20.00 -27.10
C SER A 614 -7.69 19.72 -26.72
N ALA A 615 -8.64 19.85 -27.65
CA ALA A 615 -10.06 19.53 -27.43
C ALA A 615 -10.37 18.03 -27.54
N GLY A 616 -9.46 17.22 -28.06
CA GLY A 616 -9.66 15.77 -28.25
C GLY A 616 -10.74 15.42 -29.29
N ASP A 617 -10.96 16.28 -30.25
CA ASP A 617 -11.97 16.10 -31.31
C ASP A 617 -11.38 16.02 -32.72
N LYS A 618 -10.10 16.40 -32.88
CA LYS A 618 -9.38 16.29 -34.15
C LYS A 618 -8.05 15.56 -34.00
N VAL A 619 -7.66 14.85 -35.02
CA VAL A 619 -6.40 14.15 -35.14
C VAL A 619 -5.61 14.69 -36.32
N PHE A 620 -4.37 15.07 -36.08
CA PHE A 620 -3.40 15.47 -37.10
C PHE A 620 -2.53 14.26 -37.43
N VAL A 621 -2.45 13.92 -38.70
CA VAL A 621 -1.78 12.71 -39.18
C VAL A 621 -0.88 13.04 -40.35
N VAL A 622 0.34 12.50 -40.35
CA VAL A 622 1.21 12.51 -41.53
C VAL A 622 0.85 11.33 -42.42
N THR A 623 0.42 11.58 -43.65
CA THR A 623 -0.12 10.58 -44.58
C THR A 623 0.78 10.18 -45.71
N SER A 624 1.93 10.83 -45.86
CA SER A 624 2.94 10.45 -46.87
C SER A 624 4.37 10.58 -46.34
N PRO A 625 5.32 9.83 -46.88
CA PRO A 625 6.74 10.01 -46.59
C PRO A 625 7.26 11.41 -46.94
N GLU A 626 6.58 12.10 -47.85
CA GLU A 626 6.92 13.44 -48.32
C GLU A 626 6.38 14.56 -47.40
N GLY A 627 5.86 14.20 -46.20
CA GLY A 627 5.41 15.15 -45.21
C GLY A 627 4.03 15.76 -45.47
N ILE A 628 3.20 15.15 -46.31
CA ILE A 628 1.82 15.56 -46.48
C ILE A 628 1.03 15.13 -45.23
N GLY A 629 0.33 16.07 -44.62
CA GLY A 629 -0.50 15.79 -43.46
C GLY A 629 -1.98 16.06 -43.70
N GLU A 630 -2.78 15.43 -42.89
CA GLU A 630 -4.25 15.58 -42.95
C GLU A 630 -4.78 15.80 -41.53
N ILE A 631 -5.83 16.60 -41.42
CA ILE A 631 -6.59 16.82 -40.19
C ILE A 631 -7.88 16.07 -40.32
N TRP A 632 -8.18 15.25 -39.34
CA TRP A 632 -9.35 14.42 -39.27
C TRP A 632 -10.22 14.79 -38.08
N ASP A 633 -11.52 15.08 -38.34
CA ASP A 633 -12.52 15.31 -37.30
C ASP A 633 -13.08 13.97 -36.83
N VAL A 634 -12.99 13.71 -35.54
CA VAL A 634 -13.34 12.42 -34.92
C VAL A 634 -14.82 12.41 -34.50
N ARG A 635 -15.47 13.58 -34.34
CA ARG A 635 -16.86 13.66 -33.89
C ARG A 635 -17.85 13.07 -34.89
N ASP A 636 -17.57 13.17 -36.19
CA ASP A 636 -18.44 12.75 -37.30
C ASP A 636 -17.93 11.50 -38.02
N GLY A 637 -17.28 10.59 -37.31
CA GLY A 637 -16.79 9.33 -37.88
C GLY A 637 -15.55 9.46 -38.77
N LEU A 638 -14.54 10.20 -38.35
CA LEU A 638 -13.27 10.44 -39.05
C LEU A 638 -13.44 11.05 -40.45
N ARG A 639 -14.02 12.22 -40.52
CA ARG A 639 -14.08 12.98 -41.76
C ARG A 639 -12.86 13.85 -41.94
N LYS A 640 -12.19 13.74 -43.07
CA LYS A 640 -11.11 14.59 -43.50
C LYS A 640 -11.56 16.03 -43.62
N SER A 641 -10.95 16.94 -42.84
CA SER A 641 -11.32 18.35 -42.86
C SER A 641 -10.36 19.21 -43.68
N VAL A 642 -9.06 19.01 -43.58
CA VAL A 642 -8.03 19.84 -44.25
C VAL A 642 -6.81 18.99 -44.60
N ARG A 643 -6.16 19.31 -45.71
CA ARG A 643 -4.85 18.78 -46.09
C ARG A 643 -3.85 19.89 -45.96
N TRP A 644 -2.76 19.65 -45.21
CA TRP A 644 -1.64 20.56 -45.13
C TRP A 644 -0.43 19.92 -45.83
N GLN A 645 0.38 20.77 -46.46
CA GLN A 645 1.58 20.37 -47.17
C GLN A 645 2.73 21.23 -46.68
N GLY A 646 3.74 20.56 -46.10
CA GLY A 646 5.00 21.23 -45.84
C GLY A 646 5.98 21.03 -46.97
N ASP A 647 6.93 21.93 -47.15
CA ASP A 647 8.11 21.73 -47.95
C ASP A 647 9.05 20.70 -47.26
N VAL A 648 8.60 19.49 -47.12
CA VAL A 648 9.42 18.42 -46.53
C VAL A 648 10.13 17.73 -47.68
N ILE A 649 11.36 18.06 -47.88
CA ILE A 649 12.21 17.43 -48.87
C ILE A 649 12.59 16.02 -48.34
N GLY A 650 11.75 15.02 -48.67
CA GLY A 650 12.16 13.61 -48.67
C GLY A 650 12.46 12.94 -47.32
N GLU A 651 12.10 13.57 -46.17
CA GLU A 651 12.50 13.09 -44.85
C GLU A 651 11.28 12.80 -43.93
N ARG A 652 11.35 11.69 -43.22
CA ARG A 652 10.28 11.26 -42.32
C ARG A 652 10.14 12.20 -41.13
N VAL A 653 8.91 12.52 -40.80
CA VAL A 653 8.58 13.23 -39.55
C VAL A 653 8.69 12.27 -38.37
N SER A 654 9.43 12.65 -37.34
CA SER A 654 9.66 11.85 -36.12
C SER A 654 8.82 12.29 -34.94
N ALA A 655 8.45 13.58 -34.88
CA ALA A 655 7.57 14.12 -33.83
C ALA A 655 6.70 15.26 -34.39
N MET A 656 5.55 15.47 -33.77
CA MET A 656 4.60 16.49 -34.14
C MET A 656 3.86 16.99 -32.89
N GLY A 657 3.49 18.28 -32.89
CA GLY A 657 2.66 18.88 -31.86
C GLY A 657 1.84 20.03 -32.45
N VAL A 658 0.64 20.23 -31.90
CA VAL A 658 -0.29 21.28 -32.32
C VAL A 658 -0.64 22.18 -31.16
N ALA A 659 -0.63 23.48 -31.39
CA ALA A 659 -0.99 24.47 -30.37
C ALA A 659 -2.51 24.38 -30.02
N PRO A 660 -2.91 24.75 -28.80
CA PRO A 660 -4.29 24.68 -28.35
C PRO A 660 -5.29 25.47 -29.20
N ASP A 661 -4.84 26.55 -29.82
CA ASP A 661 -5.62 27.40 -30.73
C ASP A 661 -5.66 26.89 -32.19
N GLU A 662 -4.97 25.77 -32.47
CA GLU A 662 -4.79 25.15 -33.78
C GLU A 662 -4.15 26.06 -34.83
N GLN A 663 -3.58 27.19 -34.43
CA GLN A 663 -2.94 28.15 -35.33
C GLN A 663 -1.45 27.86 -35.57
N ARG A 664 -0.88 26.91 -34.82
CA ARG A 664 0.51 26.46 -34.97
C ARG A 664 0.61 24.96 -34.89
N LEU A 665 1.28 24.41 -35.90
CA LEU A 665 1.68 23.03 -35.97
C LEU A 665 3.21 22.97 -36.04
N VAL A 666 3.83 22.14 -35.24
CA VAL A 666 5.28 21.93 -35.24
C VAL A 666 5.58 20.50 -35.57
N THR A 667 6.50 20.27 -36.51
CA THR A 667 7.01 18.93 -36.86
C THR A 667 8.51 18.91 -36.67
N VAL A 668 9.04 17.73 -36.34
CA VAL A 668 10.46 17.44 -36.29
C VAL A 668 10.75 16.28 -37.23
N ASN A 669 11.72 16.40 -38.11
CA ASN A 669 12.08 15.34 -39.02
C ASN A 669 13.20 14.41 -38.46
N GLU A 670 13.56 13.35 -39.19
CA GLU A 670 14.61 12.39 -38.79
C GLU A 670 16.02 13.01 -38.71
N LEU A 671 16.27 14.13 -39.39
CA LEU A 671 17.52 14.89 -39.27
C LEU A 671 17.54 15.80 -38.04
N GLY A 672 16.40 15.97 -37.39
CA GLY A 672 16.25 16.84 -36.25
C GLY A 672 15.77 18.24 -36.59
N ASP A 673 15.57 18.60 -37.85
CA ASP A 673 15.10 19.93 -38.23
C ASP A 673 13.66 20.16 -37.78
N VAL A 674 13.43 21.34 -37.22
CA VAL A 674 12.12 21.73 -36.67
C VAL A 674 11.41 22.64 -37.67
N GLN A 675 10.23 22.23 -38.12
CA GLN A 675 9.38 23.01 -38.98
C GLN A 675 8.16 23.54 -38.20
N VAL A 676 7.88 24.82 -38.38
CA VAL A 676 6.77 25.52 -37.73
C VAL A 676 5.81 26.00 -38.79
N PHE A 677 4.59 25.50 -38.81
CA PHE A 677 3.50 25.90 -39.66
C PHE A 677 2.59 26.86 -38.89
N GLU A 678 2.20 27.96 -39.49
CA GLU A 678 1.37 28.99 -38.86
C GLU A 678 0.14 29.36 -39.68
N GLY A 679 -0.92 29.81 -38.99
CA GLY A 679 -2.18 30.23 -39.56
C GLY A 679 -3.23 29.13 -39.69
N THR A 680 -4.46 29.52 -40.00
CA THR A 680 -5.62 28.62 -40.08
C THR A 680 -5.49 27.55 -41.17
N SER A 681 -4.73 27.83 -42.24
CA SER A 681 -4.48 26.89 -43.33
C SER A 681 -3.21 26.08 -43.13
N LEU A 682 -2.41 26.37 -42.11
CA LEU A 682 -1.09 25.78 -41.88
C LEU A 682 -0.18 25.81 -43.16
N ALA A 683 -0.32 26.83 -43.97
CA ALA A 683 0.35 26.93 -45.27
C ALA A 683 1.70 27.65 -45.18
N SER A 684 1.97 28.42 -44.12
CA SER A 684 3.23 29.10 -43.93
C SER A 684 4.16 28.27 -43.08
N ALA A 685 5.36 27.95 -43.56
CA ALA A 685 6.34 27.17 -42.85
C ALA A 685 7.65 27.91 -42.62
N ARG A 686 8.16 27.85 -41.38
CA ARG A 686 9.51 28.30 -41.03
C ARG A 686 10.32 27.10 -40.57
N THR A 687 11.49 26.88 -41.18
CA THR A 687 12.39 25.80 -40.77
C THR A 687 13.48 26.32 -39.86
N VAL A 688 13.73 25.63 -38.75
CA VAL A 688 14.88 25.80 -37.87
C VAL A 688 15.81 24.61 -38.08
N PRO A 689 16.80 24.70 -38.98
CA PRO A 689 17.66 23.54 -39.27
C PRO A 689 18.62 23.31 -38.10
N LEU A 690 18.73 22.07 -37.62
CA LEU A 690 19.70 21.72 -36.58
C LEU A 690 21.02 21.21 -37.16
N GLY A 691 21.04 20.79 -38.45
CA GLY A 691 22.25 20.44 -39.20
C GLY A 691 22.99 19.23 -38.65
N ARG A 692 22.31 18.38 -37.86
CA ARG A 692 22.88 17.17 -37.26
C ARG A 692 22.22 15.94 -37.87
N GLN A 693 23.03 15.03 -38.40
CA GLN A 693 22.53 13.75 -38.84
C GLN A 693 22.23 12.85 -37.67
N GLY A 694 20.97 12.35 -37.58
CA GLY A 694 20.57 11.32 -36.64
C GLY A 694 19.86 11.85 -35.39
N SER A 695 18.57 12.17 -35.52
CA SER A 695 17.66 12.30 -34.37
C SER A 695 17.34 10.91 -33.82
N LEU A 696 17.71 10.63 -32.59
CA LEU A 696 17.38 9.38 -31.91
C LEU A 696 15.91 9.40 -31.38
N SER A 697 15.44 10.57 -31.00
CA SER A 697 14.07 10.82 -30.50
C SER A 697 13.76 12.31 -30.53
N ALA A 698 12.52 12.65 -30.79
CA ALA A 698 12.05 14.03 -30.73
C ALA A 698 10.71 14.11 -30.01
N ALA A 699 10.42 15.26 -29.41
CA ALA A 699 9.15 15.58 -28.78
C ALA A 699 8.82 17.06 -29.00
N VAL A 700 7.51 17.35 -29.06
CA VAL A 700 6.98 18.71 -29.12
C VAL A 700 6.09 18.92 -27.89
N SER A 701 6.19 20.10 -27.26
CA SER A 701 5.35 20.46 -26.13
C SER A 701 3.87 20.55 -26.52
N ALA A 702 2.96 20.30 -25.56
CA ALA A 702 1.53 20.30 -25.82
C ALA A 702 0.98 21.65 -26.33
N ASP A 703 1.65 22.76 -26.05
CA ASP A 703 1.34 24.08 -26.53
C ASP A 703 2.05 24.43 -27.86
N ALA A 704 2.79 23.48 -28.41
CA ALA A 704 3.62 23.63 -29.59
C ALA A 704 4.60 24.83 -29.51
N SER A 705 4.94 25.31 -28.30
CA SER A 705 5.90 26.39 -28.09
C SER A 705 7.36 25.93 -28.07
N ARG A 706 7.59 24.63 -27.89
CA ARG A 706 8.93 24.04 -27.79
C ARG A 706 9.01 22.70 -28.49
N ALA A 707 10.18 22.46 -29.07
CA ALA A 707 10.56 21.15 -29.57
C ALA A 707 11.88 20.70 -28.90
N ALA A 708 12.02 19.42 -28.59
CA ALA A 708 13.24 18.81 -28.07
C ALA A 708 13.68 17.71 -29.00
N VAL A 709 14.97 17.67 -29.32
CA VAL A 709 15.59 16.68 -30.20
C VAL A 709 16.75 16.03 -29.46
N ALA A 710 16.66 14.73 -29.24
CA ALA A 710 17.71 13.92 -28.65
C ALA A 710 18.67 13.46 -29.74
N THR A 711 19.96 13.65 -29.50
CA THR A 711 21.05 13.21 -30.35
C THR A 711 22.03 12.34 -29.59
N GLU A 712 23.02 11.78 -30.28
CA GLU A 712 24.08 11.01 -29.63
C GLU A 712 24.95 11.84 -28.68
N ASP A 713 24.97 13.16 -28.82
CA ASP A 713 25.84 14.05 -28.03
C ASP A 713 25.09 14.95 -27.06
N SER A 714 23.83 15.30 -27.35
CA SER A 714 23.10 16.30 -26.60
C SER A 714 21.58 16.22 -26.80
N VAL A 715 20.84 17.02 -26.05
CA VAL A 715 19.44 17.34 -26.33
C VAL A 715 19.35 18.79 -26.74
N VAL A 716 18.83 19.06 -27.92
CA VAL A 716 18.63 20.42 -28.42
C VAL A 716 17.17 20.81 -28.21
N LEU A 717 16.95 21.83 -27.41
CA LEU A 717 15.65 22.49 -27.27
C LEU A 717 15.54 23.67 -28.22
N VAL A 718 14.42 23.76 -28.88
CA VAL A 718 14.09 24.82 -29.81
C VAL A 718 12.84 25.56 -29.30
N ASP A 719 12.92 26.85 -29.06
CA ASP A 719 11.76 27.71 -28.91
C ASP A 719 11.15 27.92 -30.29
N THR A 720 9.98 27.40 -30.52
CA THR A 720 9.30 27.43 -31.81
C THR A 720 8.69 28.80 -32.10
N VAL A 721 8.51 29.67 -31.10
CA VAL A 721 8.00 31.02 -31.22
C VAL A 721 9.16 31.97 -31.55
N GLY A 722 10.16 32.05 -30.70
CA GLY A 722 11.31 32.95 -30.83
C GLY A 722 12.44 32.43 -31.70
N GLY A 723 12.46 31.14 -32.06
CA GLY A 723 13.51 30.53 -32.84
C GLY A 723 14.83 30.33 -32.09
N THR A 724 14.87 30.55 -30.78
CA THR A 724 16.07 30.39 -29.96
C THR A 724 16.35 28.91 -29.68
N ARG A 725 17.63 28.58 -29.48
CA ARG A 725 18.08 27.22 -29.21
C ARG A 725 18.80 27.14 -27.86
N ARG A 726 18.61 26.02 -27.17
CA ARG A 726 19.37 25.64 -25.98
C ARG A 726 19.85 24.22 -26.12
N GLU A 727 21.06 23.95 -25.73
CA GLU A 727 21.66 22.62 -25.74
C GLU A 727 21.88 22.12 -24.32
N LEU A 728 21.39 20.91 -24.03
CA LEU A 728 21.68 20.14 -22.82
C LEU A 728 22.72 19.09 -23.16
N PRO A 729 23.95 19.20 -22.64
CA PRO A 729 25.05 18.31 -23.05
C PRO A 729 24.80 16.86 -22.58
N GLY A 730 25.39 15.93 -23.30
CA GLY A 730 25.35 14.49 -23.03
C GLY A 730 24.28 13.76 -23.84
N ALA A 731 24.62 12.54 -24.25
CA ALA A 731 23.81 11.65 -25.08
C ALA A 731 22.44 11.37 -24.44
N ALA A 732 21.39 11.36 -25.25
CA ALA A 732 20.04 11.01 -24.83
C ALA A 732 19.39 10.05 -25.83
N SER A 733 18.70 9.05 -25.35
CA SER A 733 18.03 8.05 -26.19
C SER A 733 16.55 8.32 -26.42
N ALA A 734 15.92 9.12 -25.54
CA ALA A 734 14.53 9.56 -25.71
C ALA A 734 14.26 10.86 -24.95
N VAL A 735 13.26 11.60 -25.42
CA VAL A 735 12.75 12.82 -24.79
C VAL A 735 11.21 12.80 -24.79
N ALA A 736 10.60 13.42 -23.78
CA ALA A 736 9.17 13.63 -23.71
C ALA A 736 8.86 14.93 -22.98
N PHE A 737 7.82 15.65 -23.41
CA PHE A 737 7.29 16.80 -22.69
C PHE A 737 6.07 16.43 -21.88
N THR A 738 5.95 17.03 -20.71
CA THR A 738 4.69 17.16 -19.97
C THR A 738 4.27 18.63 -19.98
N SER A 739 3.23 18.98 -19.23
CA SER A 739 2.74 20.38 -19.20
C SER A 739 3.80 21.37 -18.73
N ASP A 740 4.68 21.00 -17.81
CA ASP A 740 5.63 21.87 -17.13
C ASP A 740 7.09 21.36 -17.14
N SER A 741 7.33 20.20 -17.68
CA SER A 741 8.62 19.54 -17.62
C SER A 741 9.07 18.95 -18.96
N LEU A 742 10.38 18.87 -19.13
CA LEU A 742 11.05 18.05 -20.14
C LEU A 742 11.69 16.84 -19.44
N VAL A 743 11.36 15.65 -19.90
CA VAL A 743 11.94 14.40 -19.40
C VAL A 743 12.90 13.85 -20.42
N VAL A 744 14.12 13.58 -20.00
CA VAL A 744 15.24 13.13 -20.85
C VAL A 744 15.71 11.76 -20.40
N GLN A 745 15.69 10.79 -21.30
CA GLN A 745 16.22 9.46 -21.05
C GLN A 745 17.70 9.42 -21.43
N ARG A 746 18.57 9.23 -20.45
CA ARG A 746 20.01 8.99 -20.62
C ARG A 746 20.29 7.48 -20.54
N ALA A 747 21.53 7.09 -20.76
CA ALA A 747 21.94 5.69 -20.70
C ALA A 747 21.69 5.04 -19.31
N ARG A 748 21.90 5.79 -18.22
CA ARG A 748 21.77 5.29 -16.83
C ARG A 748 20.85 6.11 -15.95
N SER A 749 20.15 7.10 -16.51
CA SER A 749 19.24 7.97 -15.76
C SER A 749 18.08 8.44 -16.61
N VAL A 750 17.01 8.80 -15.92
CA VAL A 750 15.93 9.65 -16.42
C VAL A 750 16.03 10.97 -15.70
N GLU A 751 16.18 12.04 -16.44
CA GLU A 751 16.30 13.41 -15.91
C GLU A 751 15.00 14.16 -16.14
N VAL A 752 14.52 14.85 -15.11
CA VAL A 752 13.35 15.74 -15.19
C VAL A 752 13.85 17.18 -15.11
N TRP A 753 13.68 17.91 -16.17
CA TRP A 753 14.03 19.32 -16.31
C TRP A 753 12.76 20.17 -16.29
N ASP A 754 12.87 21.46 -16.01
CA ASP A 754 11.80 22.39 -16.36
C ASP A 754 11.59 22.39 -17.89
N ALA A 755 10.42 22.76 -18.36
CA ALA A 755 10.09 22.70 -19.80
C ALA A 755 11.00 23.56 -20.68
N ALA A 756 11.69 24.55 -20.11
CA ALA A 756 12.68 25.41 -20.80
C ALA A 756 14.11 24.82 -20.77
N GLY A 757 14.35 23.72 -20.09
CA GLY A 757 15.67 23.13 -19.93
C GLY A 757 16.64 23.99 -19.13
N THR A 758 16.15 24.87 -18.25
CA THR A 758 17.00 25.78 -17.48
C THR A 758 17.45 25.21 -16.15
N SER A 759 16.63 24.37 -15.55
CA SER A 759 16.92 23.75 -14.25
C SER A 759 16.60 22.27 -14.24
N LEU A 760 17.57 21.47 -13.79
CA LEU A 760 17.39 20.05 -13.51
C LEU A 760 16.64 19.92 -12.18
N ARG A 761 15.42 19.41 -12.23
CA ARG A 761 14.57 19.22 -11.06
C ARG A 761 14.88 17.91 -10.35
N ARG A 762 15.18 16.84 -11.11
CA ARG A 762 15.35 15.47 -10.58
C ARG A 762 16.12 14.58 -11.52
N THR A 763 16.81 13.59 -10.94
CA THR A 763 17.47 12.50 -11.64
C THR A 763 17.08 11.18 -11.01
N VAL A 764 16.55 10.25 -11.82
CA VAL A 764 16.14 8.90 -11.40
C VAL A 764 17.08 7.88 -12.05
N PRO A 765 17.63 6.91 -11.31
CA PRO A 765 18.44 5.84 -11.88
C PRO A 765 17.66 5.01 -12.91
N ARG A 766 18.33 4.53 -13.94
CA ARG A 766 17.76 3.70 -14.99
C ARG A 766 18.67 2.51 -15.32
N ASP A 767 18.07 1.36 -15.60
CA ASP A 767 18.77 0.20 -16.13
C ASP A 767 19.08 0.43 -17.62
N PRO A 768 20.34 0.26 -18.09
CA PRO A 768 20.70 0.39 -19.50
C PRO A 768 20.07 -0.68 -20.42
N ALA A 769 19.49 -1.75 -19.87
CA ALA A 769 18.78 -2.77 -20.66
C ALA A 769 17.44 -2.30 -21.26
N TYR A 770 16.96 -1.11 -20.91
CA TYR A 770 15.71 -0.56 -21.46
C TYR A 770 15.91 -0.06 -22.90
N LEU A 771 14.87 -0.27 -23.71
CA LEU A 771 14.83 0.24 -25.08
C LEU A 771 14.80 1.78 -25.09
N PRO A 772 15.23 2.42 -26.18
CA PRO A 772 14.95 3.82 -26.43
C PRO A 772 13.43 4.07 -26.49
N GLY A 773 12.98 5.09 -25.79
CA GLY A 773 11.56 5.46 -25.72
C GLY A 773 11.05 5.53 -24.29
N ILE A 774 10.33 6.59 -23.99
CA ILE A 774 9.68 6.85 -22.71
C ILE A 774 8.26 7.36 -22.92
N ALA A 775 7.36 7.02 -22.02
CA ALA A 775 6.14 7.79 -21.84
C ALA A 775 6.07 8.27 -20.39
N VAL A 776 5.61 9.50 -20.23
CA VAL A 776 5.49 10.18 -18.93
C VAL A 776 4.06 10.62 -18.77
N ASN A 777 3.50 10.42 -17.58
CA ASN A 777 2.13 10.85 -17.30
C ASN A 777 2.04 12.39 -17.22
N PRO A 778 0.87 13.00 -17.51
CA PRO A 778 0.69 14.46 -17.47
C PRO A 778 1.17 15.10 -16.16
N GLY A 779 0.96 14.46 -15.02
CA GLY A 779 1.39 14.93 -13.69
C GLY A 779 2.90 14.79 -13.40
N THR A 780 3.70 14.24 -14.33
CA THR A 780 5.16 14.03 -14.18
C THR A 780 5.54 13.24 -12.93
N THR A 781 4.69 12.31 -12.54
CA THR A 781 4.90 11.44 -11.36
C THR A 781 5.31 10.02 -11.74
N LEU A 782 4.94 9.55 -12.93
CA LEU A 782 5.24 8.22 -13.43
C LEU A 782 5.94 8.27 -14.78
N VAL A 783 6.91 7.41 -14.97
CA VAL A 783 7.51 7.13 -16.28
C VAL A 783 7.37 5.65 -16.59
N THR A 784 7.00 5.34 -17.83
CA THR A 784 7.02 3.99 -18.36
C THR A 784 8.11 3.84 -19.40
N GLN A 785 8.74 2.68 -19.37
CA GLN A 785 9.81 2.29 -20.27
C GLN A 785 9.63 0.83 -20.67
N LEU A 786 10.12 0.44 -21.83
CA LEU A 786 10.15 -0.95 -22.28
C LEU A 786 11.55 -1.53 -22.13
N ARG A 787 11.64 -2.71 -21.57
CA ARG A 787 12.84 -3.52 -21.55
C ARG A 787 12.97 -4.31 -22.87
N ARG A 788 14.17 -4.79 -23.21
CA ARG A 788 14.44 -5.51 -24.47
C ARG A 788 13.66 -6.81 -24.64
N ASP A 789 13.18 -7.39 -23.54
CA ASP A 789 12.31 -8.58 -23.50
C ASP A 789 10.81 -8.22 -23.49
N TYR A 790 10.46 -7.00 -23.88
CA TYR A 790 9.09 -6.47 -23.93
C TYR A 790 8.36 -6.46 -22.57
N VAL A 791 9.08 -6.24 -21.51
CA VAL A 791 8.51 -5.95 -20.21
C VAL A 791 8.32 -4.45 -20.07
N LEU A 792 7.07 -4.03 -19.87
CA LEU A 792 6.74 -2.66 -19.49
C LEU A 792 7.17 -2.43 -18.05
N VAL A 793 7.99 -1.44 -17.83
CA VAL A 793 8.51 -1.05 -16.52
C VAL A 793 7.91 0.29 -16.14
N VAL A 794 7.30 0.36 -14.96
CA VAL A 794 6.72 1.58 -14.40
C VAL A 794 7.58 2.05 -13.24
N THR A 795 8.07 3.28 -13.32
CA THR A 795 8.92 3.89 -12.28
C THR A 795 8.27 5.16 -11.76
N ASP A 796 8.28 5.34 -10.47
CA ASP A 796 7.85 6.57 -9.80
C ASP A 796 8.95 7.61 -9.92
N LEU A 797 8.67 8.71 -10.61
CA LEU A 797 9.64 9.80 -10.80
C LEU A 797 9.87 10.62 -9.52
N VAL A 798 8.99 10.52 -8.52
CA VAL A 798 9.11 11.26 -7.27
C VAL A 798 10.08 10.57 -6.32
N SER A 799 9.91 9.28 -6.12
CA SER A 799 10.78 8.47 -5.25
C SER A 799 12.00 7.90 -5.98
N GLY A 800 11.93 7.75 -7.31
CA GLY A 800 12.91 7.03 -8.12
C GLY A 800 12.80 5.51 -8.02
N GLU A 801 11.75 5.00 -7.38
CA GLU A 801 11.58 3.58 -7.13
C GLU A 801 10.72 2.91 -8.19
N LEU A 802 11.00 1.62 -8.41
CA LEU A 802 10.23 0.78 -9.32
C LEU A 802 8.82 0.56 -8.74
N VAL A 803 7.79 0.97 -9.49
CA VAL A 803 6.39 0.63 -9.17
C VAL A 803 6.11 -0.82 -9.52
N GLY A 804 6.53 -1.26 -10.70
CA GLY A 804 6.34 -2.63 -11.13
C GLY A 804 6.76 -2.91 -12.57
N GLN A 805 6.65 -4.19 -12.93
CA GLN A 805 7.01 -4.69 -14.26
C GLN A 805 5.91 -5.64 -14.74
N VAL A 806 5.53 -5.54 -16.01
CA VAL A 806 4.53 -6.43 -16.61
C VAL A 806 4.93 -6.82 -18.02
N PRO A 807 4.87 -8.10 -18.39
CA PRO A 807 5.09 -8.54 -19.77
C PRO A 807 3.99 -7.96 -20.68
N VAL A 808 4.40 -7.35 -21.77
CA VAL A 808 3.48 -6.77 -22.77
C VAL A 808 3.11 -7.79 -23.85
N VAL A 809 3.93 -8.82 -24.03
CA VAL A 809 3.81 -9.82 -25.09
C VAL A 809 3.84 -11.23 -24.51
N GLY A 810 2.88 -12.07 -24.90
CA GLY A 810 2.83 -13.50 -24.52
C GLY A 810 3.75 -14.41 -25.34
N GLU A 811 4.14 -14.04 -26.56
CA GLU A 811 5.04 -14.81 -27.43
C GLU A 811 6.22 -13.99 -27.93
N ARG A 812 7.38 -14.65 -28.04
CA ARG A 812 8.65 -14.08 -28.47
C ARG A 812 8.64 -13.77 -29.95
N ASP A 813 8.19 -12.60 -30.35
CA ASP A 813 8.49 -12.11 -31.69
C ASP A 813 9.88 -11.45 -31.70
N ARG A 814 10.73 -11.92 -32.61
CA ARG A 814 12.15 -11.51 -32.69
C ARG A 814 12.34 -10.07 -33.21
N PHE A 815 11.28 -9.39 -33.65
CA PHE A 815 11.37 -8.10 -34.34
C PHE A 815 10.38 -7.06 -33.83
N GLY A 816 9.75 -7.30 -32.66
CA GLY A 816 8.69 -6.45 -32.15
C GLY A 816 9.13 -5.01 -31.88
N ARG A 817 8.48 -4.08 -32.55
CA ARG A 817 8.58 -2.66 -32.31
C ARG A 817 7.40 -2.28 -31.42
N ALA A 818 7.66 -1.49 -30.41
CA ALA A 818 6.66 -1.11 -29.45
C ALA A 818 6.66 0.40 -29.23
N GLY A 819 5.44 0.95 -29.14
CA GLY A 819 5.20 2.31 -28.72
C GLY A 819 4.35 2.33 -27.43
N MET A 820 4.43 3.40 -26.69
CA MET A 820 3.66 3.60 -25.47
C MET A 820 3.33 5.09 -25.28
N ALA A 821 2.19 5.37 -24.68
CA ALA A 821 1.80 6.71 -24.24
C ALA A 821 0.85 6.62 -23.05
N PHE A 822 0.84 7.64 -22.21
CA PHE A 822 -0.18 7.82 -21.20
C PHE A 822 -1.43 8.45 -21.82
N ALA A 823 -2.59 7.84 -21.61
CA ALA A 823 -3.88 8.40 -22.00
C ALA A 823 -4.38 9.46 -21.00
N ASP A 824 -4.00 9.27 -19.74
CA ASP A 824 -4.23 10.16 -18.61
C ASP A 824 -3.16 9.89 -17.53
N ASP A 825 -3.30 10.44 -16.32
CA ASP A 825 -2.30 10.23 -15.26
C ASP A 825 -2.14 8.78 -14.79
N ARG A 826 -3.09 7.89 -15.11
CA ARG A 826 -3.16 6.52 -14.59
C ARG A 826 -3.31 5.44 -15.64
N THR A 827 -3.53 5.83 -16.89
CA THR A 827 -3.79 4.88 -17.99
C THR A 827 -2.67 4.94 -19.00
N VAL A 828 -2.01 3.82 -19.25
CA VAL A 828 -1.01 3.65 -20.32
C VAL A 828 -1.60 2.83 -21.45
N VAL A 829 -1.32 3.23 -22.68
CA VAL A 829 -1.62 2.43 -23.89
C VAL A 829 -0.30 1.97 -24.47
N THR A 830 -0.20 0.70 -24.79
CA THR A 830 0.95 0.12 -25.50
C THR A 830 0.50 -0.46 -26.83
N ALA A 831 1.32 -0.26 -27.85
CA ALA A 831 1.17 -0.87 -29.17
C ALA A 831 2.42 -1.70 -29.45
N VAL A 832 2.22 -2.96 -29.77
CA VAL A 832 3.30 -3.88 -30.18
C VAL A 832 2.90 -4.47 -31.53
N SER A 833 3.91 -4.72 -32.39
CA SER A 833 3.69 -5.30 -33.74
C SER A 833 2.80 -6.54 -33.69
N ASP A 834 1.80 -6.57 -34.58
CA ASP A 834 0.86 -7.68 -34.79
C ASP A 834 -0.01 -8.10 -33.59
N LEU A 835 0.10 -7.38 -32.47
CA LEU A 835 -0.72 -7.59 -31.29
C LEU A 835 -1.87 -6.56 -31.22
N PRO A 836 -2.95 -6.87 -30.49
CA PRO A 836 -3.93 -5.87 -30.11
C PRO A 836 -3.28 -4.73 -29.31
N LEU A 837 -3.80 -3.54 -29.41
CA LEU A 837 -3.47 -2.48 -28.47
C LEU A 837 -3.85 -2.91 -27.04
N PHE A 838 -2.98 -2.63 -26.09
CA PHE A 838 -3.25 -2.88 -24.69
C PHE A 838 -3.40 -1.57 -23.92
N ARG A 839 -4.47 -1.49 -23.15
CA ARG A 839 -4.70 -0.44 -22.16
C ARG A 839 -4.36 -0.98 -20.78
N TRP A 840 -3.48 -0.31 -20.08
CA TRP A 840 -3.00 -0.64 -18.73
C TRP A 840 -3.59 0.35 -17.74
N ASP A 841 -4.22 -0.14 -16.68
CA ASP A 841 -4.74 0.68 -15.59
C ASP A 841 -3.73 0.70 -14.44
N LEU A 842 -3.21 1.89 -14.16
CA LEU A 842 -2.26 2.14 -13.07
C LEU A 842 -2.93 2.80 -11.86
N ALA A 843 -4.27 2.76 -11.75
CA ALA A 843 -5.00 3.28 -10.60
C ALA A 843 -4.87 2.34 -9.40
N GLU A 844 -4.16 2.77 -8.38
CA GLU A 844 -3.79 1.95 -7.23
C GLU A 844 -4.98 1.49 -6.39
N ASP A 845 -6.04 2.30 -6.31
CA ASP A 845 -7.29 1.93 -5.62
C ASP A 845 -8.00 0.77 -6.32
N ASP A 846 -7.92 0.71 -7.67
CA ASP A 846 -8.43 -0.40 -8.45
C ASP A 846 -7.60 -1.65 -8.25
N TRP A 847 -6.31 -1.52 -8.05
CA TRP A 847 -5.42 -2.63 -7.75
C TRP A 847 -5.80 -3.33 -6.44
N VAL A 848 -6.10 -2.56 -5.37
CA VAL A 848 -6.55 -3.14 -4.10
C VAL A 848 -7.83 -3.92 -4.29
N ARG A 849 -8.82 -3.35 -5.00
CA ARG A 849 -10.09 -4.06 -5.29
C ARG A 849 -9.87 -5.32 -6.11
N THR A 850 -9.03 -5.24 -7.14
CA THR A 850 -8.69 -6.38 -8.01
C THR A 850 -7.98 -7.48 -7.25
N ALA A 851 -7.01 -7.15 -6.41
CA ALA A 851 -6.29 -8.11 -5.57
C ALA A 851 -7.24 -8.84 -4.62
N CYS A 852 -8.13 -8.11 -3.98
CA CYS A 852 -9.13 -8.66 -3.07
C CYS A 852 -10.15 -9.55 -3.80
N ALA A 853 -10.66 -9.10 -4.93
CA ALA A 853 -11.61 -9.87 -5.74
C ALA A 853 -10.98 -11.16 -6.28
N SER A 854 -9.73 -11.10 -6.73
CA SER A 854 -8.97 -12.26 -7.19
C SER A 854 -8.67 -13.24 -6.06
N ALA A 855 -8.24 -12.76 -4.90
CA ALA A 855 -7.96 -13.61 -3.75
C ALA A 855 -9.20 -14.33 -3.19
N GLY A 856 -10.40 -13.76 -3.40
CA GLY A 856 -11.69 -14.33 -2.97
C GLY A 856 -11.84 -14.46 -1.45
N ARG A 857 -10.97 -13.81 -0.67
CA ARG A 857 -10.96 -13.85 0.79
C ARG A 857 -10.32 -12.60 1.40
N ALA A 858 -10.60 -12.39 2.67
CA ALA A 858 -9.88 -11.42 3.49
C ALA A 858 -8.68 -12.07 4.20
N LEU A 859 -7.80 -11.25 4.76
CA LEU A 859 -6.77 -11.70 5.68
C LEU A 859 -7.42 -12.10 7.00
N THR A 860 -7.05 -13.27 7.53
CA THR A 860 -7.57 -13.74 8.80
C THR A 860 -6.83 -13.10 9.99
N SER A 861 -7.48 -13.06 11.15
CA SER A 861 -6.84 -12.59 12.39
C SER A 861 -5.61 -13.41 12.79
N ALA A 862 -5.62 -14.71 12.48
CA ALA A 862 -4.47 -15.60 12.73
C ALA A 862 -3.28 -15.25 11.81
N GLU A 863 -3.53 -15.02 10.54
CA GLU A 863 -2.51 -14.58 9.57
C GLU A 863 -1.97 -13.21 9.94
N TRP A 864 -2.83 -12.25 10.34
CA TRP A 864 -2.37 -10.95 10.82
C TRP A 864 -1.39 -11.10 12.00
N ARG A 865 -1.77 -11.87 13.04
CA ARG A 865 -0.87 -12.12 14.19
C ARG A 865 0.44 -12.79 13.77
N ARG A 866 0.38 -13.71 12.81
CA ARG A 866 1.57 -14.40 12.28
C ARG A 866 2.55 -13.44 11.59
N PHE A 867 2.06 -12.50 10.76
CA PHE A 867 2.90 -11.65 9.93
C PHE A 867 3.22 -10.30 10.59
N VAL A 868 2.35 -9.78 11.45
CA VAL A 868 2.49 -8.47 12.09
C VAL A 868 2.88 -8.58 13.57
N GLY A 869 2.45 -9.64 14.26
CA GLY A 869 2.76 -9.86 15.67
C GLY A 869 1.91 -9.02 16.65
N THR A 870 0.89 -8.31 16.16
CA THR A 870 0.00 -7.48 16.98
C THR A 870 -1.44 -7.96 16.84
N GLU A 871 -2.34 -7.43 17.69
CA GLU A 871 -3.77 -7.64 17.51
C GLU A 871 -4.23 -7.04 16.17
N PRO A 872 -5.13 -7.74 15.45
CA PRO A 872 -5.63 -7.25 14.17
C PRO A 872 -6.49 -5.99 14.35
N PRO A 873 -6.50 -5.07 13.39
CA PRO A 873 -7.47 -4.00 13.35
C PRO A 873 -8.90 -4.57 13.27
N ALA A 874 -9.89 -3.75 13.67
CA ALA A 874 -11.28 -4.16 13.66
C ALA A 874 -11.80 -4.55 12.27
N ASP A 875 -11.22 -4.00 11.22
CA ASP A 875 -11.54 -4.27 9.82
C ASP A 875 -10.33 -4.81 9.07
N LEU A 876 -10.37 -6.11 8.79
CA LEU A 876 -9.47 -6.81 7.87
C LEU A 876 -10.15 -7.12 6.53
N THR A 877 -11.37 -6.63 6.34
CA THR A 877 -12.11 -6.91 5.11
C THR A 877 -11.37 -6.40 3.89
N CYS A 878 -11.56 -7.08 2.83
CA CYS A 878 -10.92 -6.78 1.56
C CYS A 878 -11.81 -5.87 0.68
N GLY A 879 -12.52 -4.96 1.26
CA GLY A 879 -13.36 -4.01 0.54
C GLY A 879 -14.78 -4.08 0.91
#